data_51621dec1fbb6663a88a175fab5aade9
#
_entry.id   51621dec1fbb6663a88a175fab5aade9
#
_cell.length_a   1.000
_cell.length_b   1.000
_cell.length_c   1.000
_cell.angle_alpha   90.00
_cell.angle_beta   90.00
_cell.angle_gamma   90.00
#
_symmetry.space_group_name_H-M   'P 1'
#
loop_
_entity.id
_entity.type
_entity.pdbx_description
1 polymer ?
#
loop_
_entity_poly.entity_id
_entity_poly.type
_entity_poly.pdbx_seq_one_letter_code
_entity_poly.pdbx_strand_id
1 'polypeptide(L)'
;VRSRGLGDVYKRQIQRNWIGRSEGAQVFFDIQGSDRKLEIFTTRPDTIFGVTFMVIAPEHEWVHDLTTSEQRAAVEEYIAQAKKRSERERIAETKRVSGVATGSYAINPFTGKAIPIYISDYVLAGYGTGAIMAVPAHDSRDYAFARHFGLEIIPVVEGGDIEKESYDAKSGKLINSDLLDGLDVKEAIGRILGEIERRGLGRRLVNYRLRDAIFSRQRYWGEPFPIYYKEGTAYPLPEERLPLELPPIDNFGPTEQGEPPLARAKEWTTPEGYPLEVSTMPGFAGSSAYYLRYMDPHNDQALVGRAANEYWRNVDLYVGGIEHATGHLMYSRFWNMFLYDLGYVCEPEPFKKLVNQGMIQGRSNFVYRVVGTNKFVSLGLKDQYKTQEIHVDVNIVRNDILDLDAFRAWRPEFKDAEFILEEGRYVCGWAIEKMSKSMFNVVNPDYIVDNYGADTLRMYEMFLGPLEQSKPWDTNGIDGVHKFLRRFWALFYNREGQLILTDEKATDKELKTLHKTIKKVREDIENFSFNTSVAAFMICLNELGGCPKREILEPLTVLLAPFAPHIAEELWHTLGHTTSVCDAQYPVCEEKYLVESSFEYPVSVNGKLRFKKEYALTLSPADIQADIVRTDEAQKWLEGKAPKKIIVVPGKIINIVI
;
A
#
# COMPACT_ATOMS: atom_id res chain seq x y z
N VAL A 1 -3.45 21.41 0.30
CA VAL A 1 -4.09 21.45 1.62
C VAL A 1 -3.53 20.26 2.39
N ARG A 2 -2.54 20.52 3.25
CA ARG A 2 -1.93 19.49 4.11
C ARG A 2 -2.98 19.07 5.14
N SER A 3 -3.35 17.81 5.14
CA SER A 3 -4.35 17.26 6.03
C SER A 3 -3.84 17.16 7.46
N ARG A 4 -4.61 17.66 8.41
CA ARG A 4 -4.38 17.45 9.84
C ARG A 4 -4.71 15.98 10.16
N GLY A 5 -3.76 15.24 10.74
CA GLY A 5 -3.95 13.97 11.47
C GLY A 5 -4.27 12.69 10.66
N LEU A 6 -5.03 12.73 9.57
CA LEU A 6 -5.52 11.55 8.84
C LEU A 6 -5.00 11.39 7.39
N GLY A 7 -3.89 12.06 7.05
CA GLY A 7 -3.37 12.00 5.69
C GLY A 7 -4.10 12.95 4.72
N ASP A 8 -3.80 12.81 3.46
CA ASP A 8 -4.39 13.60 2.38
C ASP A 8 -5.82 13.16 2.00
N VAL A 9 -6.43 13.83 1.02
CA VAL A 9 -7.78 13.52 0.53
C VAL A 9 -7.89 12.05 0.06
N TYR A 10 -6.83 11.52 -0.55
CA TYR A 10 -6.80 10.14 -1.03
C TYR A 10 -6.85 9.13 0.12
N LYS A 11 -6.04 9.32 1.16
CA LYS A 11 -6.02 8.43 2.35
C LYS A 11 -7.35 8.46 3.08
N ARG A 12 -7.96 9.65 3.24
CA ARG A 12 -9.32 9.77 3.80
C ARG A 12 -10.37 9.05 2.95
N GLN A 13 -10.22 9.08 1.63
CA GLN A 13 -11.13 8.34 0.75
C GLN A 13 -10.98 6.82 0.93
N ILE A 14 -9.75 6.31 1.08
CA ILE A 14 -9.50 4.88 1.38
C ILE A 14 -10.18 4.50 2.71
N GLN A 15 -10.07 5.32 3.76
CA GLN A 15 -10.72 5.08 5.05
C GLN A 15 -12.25 5.10 4.94
N ARG A 16 -12.82 6.06 4.22
CA ARG A 16 -14.28 6.10 3.95
C ARG A 16 -14.76 4.88 3.19
N ASN A 17 -14.01 4.44 2.19
CA ASN A 17 -14.32 3.24 1.43
C ASN A 17 -14.22 1.98 2.31
N TRP A 18 -13.28 1.94 3.25
CA TRP A 18 -13.13 0.83 4.19
C TRP A 18 -14.28 0.78 5.20
N ILE A 19 -14.71 1.93 5.74
CA ILE A 19 -15.90 2.04 6.58
C ILE A 19 -17.15 1.65 5.79
N GLY A 20 -17.21 2.06 4.51
CA GLY A 20 -18.25 1.68 3.58
C GLY A 20 -19.65 2.10 4.02
N ARG A 21 -19.78 3.37 4.46
CA ARG A 21 -21.09 3.93 4.80
C ARG A 21 -22.02 3.88 3.59
N SER A 22 -23.16 3.28 3.74
CA SER A 22 -24.23 3.19 2.74
C SER A 22 -25.55 3.67 3.31
N GLU A 23 -26.31 4.40 2.51
CA GLU A 23 -27.67 4.82 2.83
C GLU A 23 -28.64 4.00 1.98
N GLY A 24 -29.69 3.53 2.60
CA GLY A 24 -30.67 2.68 1.93
C GLY A 24 -31.98 2.57 2.72
N ALA A 25 -32.66 1.48 2.48
CA ALA A 25 -33.90 1.13 3.16
C ALA A 25 -33.78 -0.23 3.86
N GLN A 26 -34.25 -0.28 5.08
CA GLN A 26 -34.72 -1.50 5.73
C GLN A 26 -36.15 -1.74 5.22
N VAL A 27 -36.45 -2.91 4.71
CA VAL A 27 -37.79 -3.25 4.18
C VAL A 27 -38.20 -4.62 4.69
N PHE A 28 -39.47 -4.76 5.06
CA PHE A 28 -40.07 -6.00 5.52
C PHE A 28 -40.91 -6.64 4.43
N PHE A 29 -40.65 -7.90 4.16
CA PHE A 29 -41.44 -8.74 3.25
C PHE A 29 -42.24 -9.76 4.08
N ASP A 30 -43.56 -9.76 3.96
CA ASP A 30 -44.42 -10.75 4.64
C ASP A 30 -44.11 -12.15 4.07
N ILE A 31 -44.03 -13.17 4.92
CA ILE A 31 -43.90 -14.56 4.53
C ILE A 31 -45.29 -15.14 4.28
N GLN A 32 -45.51 -15.72 3.10
CA GLN A 32 -46.82 -16.28 2.74
C GLN A 32 -47.24 -17.41 3.71
N GLY A 33 -48.39 -17.27 4.32
CA GLY A 33 -48.91 -18.26 5.26
C GLY A 33 -48.31 -18.22 6.65
N SER A 34 -47.62 -17.11 7.01
CA SER A 34 -47.02 -16.89 8.32
C SER A 34 -47.20 -15.44 8.77
N ASP A 35 -47.20 -15.21 10.08
CA ASP A 35 -47.16 -13.85 10.67
C ASP A 35 -45.75 -13.23 10.67
N ARG A 36 -44.77 -13.94 10.19
CA ARG A 36 -43.36 -13.48 10.15
C ARG A 36 -43.11 -12.56 8.97
N LYS A 37 -42.15 -11.65 9.13
CA LYS A 37 -41.68 -10.71 8.12
C LYS A 37 -40.17 -10.86 7.92
N LEU A 38 -39.76 -11.16 6.69
CA LEU A 38 -38.34 -11.20 6.34
C LEU A 38 -37.81 -9.79 6.17
N GLU A 39 -36.81 -9.43 6.96
CA GLU A 39 -36.15 -8.13 6.92
C GLU A 39 -34.98 -8.14 5.93
N ILE A 40 -34.94 -7.12 5.06
CA ILE A 40 -33.80 -6.89 4.18
C ILE A 40 -33.27 -5.46 4.30
N PHE A 41 -32.03 -5.26 3.94
CA PHE A 41 -31.43 -3.95 3.68
C PHE A 41 -31.07 -3.83 2.19
N THR A 42 -31.48 -2.73 1.55
CA THR A 42 -31.11 -2.44 0.18
C THR A 42 -30.66 -0.99 0.00
N THR A 43 -29.63 -0.79 -0.82
CA THR A 43 -29.19 0.55 -1.28
C THR A 43 -29.91 0.99 -2.54
N ARG A 44 -30.73 0.09 -3.14
CA ARG A 44 -31.48 0.30 -4.37
C ARG A 44 -32.99 0.06 -4.14
N PRO A 45 -33.63 0.79 -3.19
CA PRO A 45 -35.06 0.62 -2.98
C PRO A 45 -35.91 1.01 -4.19
N ASP A 46 -35.38 1.81 -5.12
CA ASP A 46 -35.99 2.16 -6.41
C ASP A 46 -36.30 0.94 -7.29
N THR A 47 -35.56 -0.16 -7.13
CA THR A 47 -35.73 -1.36 -7.93
C THR A 47 -36.70 -2.40 -7.35
N ILE A 48 -37.42 -2.06 -6.27
CA ILE A 48 -38.27 -3.01 -5.54
C ILE A 48 -39.37 -3.67 -6.40
N PHE A 49 -39.83 -2.98 -7.44
CA PHE A 49 -40.83 -3.52 -8.40
C PHE A 49 -40.25 -4.61 -9.30
N GLY A 50 -38.93 -4.69 -9.46
CA GLY A 50 -38.19 -5.70 -10.23
C GLY A 50 -37.74 -6.91 -9.42
N VAL A 51 -38.14 -6.99 -8.14
CA VAL A 51 -37.78 -8.11 -7.25
C VAL A 51 -38.59 -9.34 -7.66
N THR A 52 -37.89 -10.40 -8.05
CA THR A 52 -38.52 -11.65 -8.52
C THR A 52 -38.23 -12.86 -7.65
N PHE A 53 -37.27 -12.75 -6.72
CA PHE A 53 -37.02 -13.77 -5.72
C PHE A 53 -36.29 -13.14 -4.51
N MET A 54 -36.23 -13.88 -3.42
CA MET A 54 -35.49 -13.54 -2.21
C MET A 54 -34.36 -14.54 -2.02
N VAL A 55 -33.25 -14.12 -1.44
CA VAL A 55 -32.15 -15.03 -1.08
C VAL A 55 -31.74 -14.77 0.36
N ILE A 56 -31.59 -15.85 1.13
CA ILE A 56 -31.09 -15.83 2.48
C ILE A 56 -29.75 -16.58 2.58
N ALA A 57 -28.91 -16.19 3.50
CA ALA A 57 -27.64 -16.86 3.80
C ALA A 57 -27.89 -18.28 4.30
N PRO A 58 -27.03 -19.27 3.99
CA PRO A 58 -27.15 -20.64 4.53
C PRO A 58 -27.12 -20.70 6.08
N GLU A 59 -26.54 -19.70 6.72
CA GLU A 59 -26.43 -19.57 8.18
C GLU A 59 -27.56 -18.76 8.82
N HIS A 60 -28.51 -18.26 8.03
CA HIS A 60 -29.63 -17.47 8.55
C HIS A 60 -30.49 -18.27 9.52
N GLU A 61 -30.86 -17.69 10.65
CA GLU A 61 -31.58 -18.37 11.74
C GLU A 61 -32.91 -19.01 11.31
N TRP A 62 -33.56 -18.45 10.29
CA TRP A 62 -34.89 -18.91 9.81
C TRP A 62 -34.79 -19.92 8.65
N VAL A 63 -33.61 -20.36 8.25
CA VAL A 63 -33.50 -21.31 7.12
C VAL A 63 -34.34 -22.55 7.36
N HIS A 64 -34.27 -23.16 8.53
CA HIS A 64 -35.02 -24.37 8.84
C HIS A 64 -36.53 -24.12 8.93
N ASP A 65 -36.95 -22.98 9.44
CA ASP A 65 -38.37 -22.60 9.59
C ASP A 65 -39.02 -22.27 8.23
N LEU A 66 -38.24 -21.71 7.29
CA LEU A 66 -38.68 -21.38 5.94
C LEU A 66 -38.58 -22.58 4.97
N THR A 67 -38.01 -23.68 5.39
CA THR A 67 -37.80 -24.87 4.53
C THR A 67 -38.99 -25.83 4.66
N THR A 68 -39.66 -26.07 3.56
CA THR A 68 -40.75 -27.06 3.50
C THR A 68 -40.24 -28.49 3.64
N SER A 69 -41.11 -29.43 3.99
CA SER A 69 -40.74 -30.85 4.15
C SER A 69 -40.10 -31.44 2.89
N GLU A 70 -40.61 -31.03 1.71
CA GLU A 70 -40.12 -31.49 0.41
C GLU A 70 -38.70 -30.99 0.11
N GLN A 71 -38.33 -29.81 0.58
CA GLN A 71 -37.03 -29.20 0.29
C GLN A 71 -36.00 -29.48 1.37
N ARG A 72 -36.37 -30.07 2.50
CA ARG A 72 -35.52 -30.23 3.68
C ARG A 72 -34.20 -30.93 3.37
N ALA A 73 -34.24 -32.05 2.68
CA ALA A 73 -33.04 -32.82 2.36
C ALA A 73 -32.04 -32.04 1.49
N ALA A 74 -32.55 -31.36 0.46
CA ALA A 74 -31.71 -30.54 -0.43
C ALA A 74 -31.12 -29.32 0.29
N VAL A 75 -31.87 -28.68 1.17
CA VAL A 75 -31.42 -27.55 1.97
C VAL A 75 -30.33 -27.96 2.97
N GLU A 76 -30.50 -29.06 3.69
CA GLU A 76 -29.51 -29.58 4.63
C GLU A 76 -28.19 -29.97 3.94
N GLU A 77 -28.28 -30.62 2.76
CA GLU A 77 -27.11 -30.95 1.96
C GLU A 77 -26.37 -29.66 1.52
N TYR A 78 -27.12 -28.65 1.05
CA TYR A 78 -26.54 -27.38 0.64
C TYR A 78 -25.83 -26.65 1.78
N ILE A 79 -26.45 -26.61 2.98
CA ILE A 79 -25.85 -26.02 4.19
C ILE A 79 -24.55 -26.72 4.54
N ALA A 80 -24.54 -28.07 4.50
CA ALA A 80 -23.34 -28.85 4.78
C ALA A 80 -22.20 -28.59 3.79
N GLN A 81 -22.51 -28.33 2.52
CA GLN A 81 -21.54 -27.95 1.51
C GLN A 81 -21.05 -26.49 1.72
N ALA A 82 -21.94 -25.55 2.00
CA ALA A 82 -21.60 -24.15 2.24
C ALA A 82 -20.68 -23.95 3.44
N LYS A 83 -20.89 -24.72 4.53
CA LYS A 83 -20.04 -24.70 5.74
C LYS A 83 -18.59 -25.12 5.52
N LYS A 84 -18.28 -25.82 4.43
CA LYS A 84 -16.90 -26.20 4.09
C LYS A 84 -16.09 -25.07 3.46
N ARG A 85 -16.72 -23.96 3.15
CA ARG A 85 -16.13 -22.80 2.49
C ARG A 85 -16.07 -21.61 3.42
N SER A 86 -14.92 -20.94 3.46
CA SER A 86 -14.78 -19.69 4.20
C SER A 86 -15.55 -18.55 3.50
N GLU A 87 -16.00 -17.55 4.25
CA GLU A 87 -16.61 -16.36 3.68
C GLU A 87 -15.71 -15.67 2.63
N ARG A 88 -14.37 -15.70 2.84
CA ARG A 88 -13.41 -15.13 1.90
C ARG A 88 -13.41 -15.84 0.56
N GLU A 89 -13.52 -17.16 0.55
CA GLU A 89 -13.63 -17.97 -0.67
C GLU A 89 -14.96 -17.71 -1.38
N ARG A 90 -16.04 -17.58 -0.63
CA ARG A 90 -17.39 -17.26 -1.15
C ARG A 90 -17.42 -15.88 -1.83
N ILE A 91 -16.76 -14.88 -1.26
CA ILE A 91 -16.66 -13.52 -1.84
C ILE A 91 -15.78 -13.53 -3.11
N ALA A 92 -14.69 -14.30 -3.11
CA ALA A 92 -13.73 -14.33 -4.23
C ALA A 92 -14.27 -15.06 -5.47
N GLU A 93 -15.16 -16.03 -5.30
CA GLU A 93 -15.65 -16.88 -6.39
C GLU A 93 -16.95 -16.34 -7.01
N THR A 94 -16.85 -15.29 -7.82
CA THR A 94 -17.99 -14.64 -8.45
C THR A 94 -18.60 -15.42 -9.65
N LYS A 95 -17.92 -16.45 -10.14
CA LYS A 95 -18.34 -17.21 -11.35
C LYS A 95 -19.21 -18.43 -11.06
N ARG A 96 -19.29 -18.86 -9.81
CA ARG A 96 -20.10 -20.03 -9.44
C ARG A 96 -21.50 -19.59 -9.04
N VAL A 97 -22.51 -20.14 -9.72
CA VAL A 97 -23.91 -20.00 -9.32
C VAL A 97 -24.33 -21.25 -8.58
N SER A 98 -24.78 -21.11 -7.34
CA SER A 98 -25.30 -22.22 -6.53
C SER A 98 -26.41 -21.75 -5.58
N GLY A 99 -27.35 -22.59 -5.31
CA GLY A 99 -28.44 -22.30 -4.38
C GLY A 99 -29.49 -23.40 -4.38
N VAL A 100 -30.45 -23.31 -3.47
CA VAL A 100 -31.57 -24.24 -3.38
C VAL A 100 -32.82 -23.50 -2.90
N ALA A 101 -33.99 -23.83 -3.46
CA ALA A 101 -35.27 -23.27 -3.04
C ALA A 101 -35.67 -23.81 -1.65
N THR A 102 -36.19 -22.92 -0.79
CA THR A 102 -36.75 -23.33 0.52
C THR A 102 -38.15 -23.96 0.40
N GLY A 103 -38.84 -23.70 -0.70
CA GLY A 103 -40.25 -24.05 -0.87
C GLY A 103 -41.22 -23.00 -0.32
N SER A 104 -40.74 -21.99 0.43
CA SER A 104 -41.52 -20.86 0.94
C SER A 104 -41.46 -19.65 0.03
N TYR A 105 -42.42 -18.75 0.19
CA TYR A 105 -42.57 -17.52 -0.59
C TYR A 105 -42.67 -16.30 0.30
N ALA A 106 -42.10 -15.19 -0.15
CA ALA A 106 -42.30 -13.86 0.45
C ALA A 106 -43.26 -13.05 -0.44
N ILE A 107 -43.96 -12.09 0.14
CA ILE A 107 -44.86 -11.19 -0.58
C ILE A 107 -44.13 -9.87 -0.84
N ASN A 108 -43.98 -9.49 -2.11
CA ASN A 108 -43.46 -8.17 -2.44
C ASN A 108 -44.43 -7.09 -1.96
N PRO A 109 -44.02 -6.18 -1.08
CA PRO A 109 -44.94 -5.25 -0.42
C PRO A 109 -45.54 -4.17 -1.34
N PHE A 110 -44.99 -4.00 -2.55
CA PHE A 110 -45.49 -3.03 -3.54
C PHE A 110 -46.28 -3.66 -4.67
N THR A 111 -45.91 -4.85 -5.14
CA THR A 111 -46.61 -5.54 -6.22
C THR A 111 -47.63 -6.55 -5.73
N GLY A 112 -47.57 -6.96 -4.45
CA GLY A 112 -48.42 -8.04 -3.91
C GLY A 112 -48.12 -9.45 -4.47
N LYS A 113 -47.10 -9.59 -5.33
CA LYS A 113 -46.71 -10.89 -5.88
C LYS A 113 -46.02 -11.76 -4.86
N ALA A 114 -46.32 -13.04 -4.83
CA ALA A 114 -45.59 -14.05 -4.12
C ALA A 114 -44.29 -14.38 -4.89
N ILE A 115 -43.15 -14.26 -4.24
CA ILE A 115 -41.81 -14.49 -4.83
C ILE A 115 -41.11 -15.59 -4.05
N PRO A 116 -40.42 -16.56 -4.72
CA PRO A 116 -39.80 -17.68 -4.02
C PRO A 116 -38.59 -17.25 -3.18
N ILE A 117 -38.34 -17.98 -2.08
CA ILE A 117 -37.18 -17.79 -1.20
C ILE A 117 -36.18 -18.90 -1.48
N TYR A 118 -34.94 -18.50 -1.78
CA TYR A 118 -33.79 -19.39 -1.98
C TYR A 118 -32.78 -19.22 -0.85
N ILE A 119 -31.94 -20.24 -0.64
CA ILE A 119 -30.68 -20.10 0.06
C ILE A 119 -29.53 -20.14 -0.93
N SER A 120 -28.55 -19.27 -0.72
CA SER A 120 -27.33 -19.27 -1.52
C SER A 120 -26.14 -18.73 -0.76
N ASP A 121 -24.97 -19.26 -1.04
CA ASP A 121 -23.72 -18.90 -0.40
C ASP A 121 -23.10 -17.58 -0.88
N TYR A 122 -23.70 -16.90 -1.89
CA TYR A 122 -23.31 -15.54 -2.24
C TYR A 122 -23.89 -14.47 -1.29
N VAL A 123 -24.89 -14.82 -0.47
CA VAL A 123 -25.40 -13.98 0.62
C VAL A 123 -24.69 -14.36 1.91
N LEU A 124 -24.21 -13.34 2.65
CA LEU A 124 -23.46 -13.53 3.89
C LEU A 124 -24.30 -13.17 5.09
N ALA A 125 -24.36 -14.03 6.11
CA ALA A 125 -25.09 -13.77 7.35
C ALA A 125 -24.54 -12.56 8.14
N GLY A 126 -23.25 -12.30 8.05
CA GLY A 126 -22.58 -11.17 8.72
C GLY A 126 -22.71 -9.83 7.99
N TYR A 127 -23.46 -9.72 6.88
CA TYR A 127 -23.70 -8.48 6.17
C TYR A 127 -25.19 -8.16 6.08
N GLY A 128 -25.58 -7.00 6.59
CA GLY A 128 -27.00 -6.61 6.67
C GLY A 128 -27.81 -7.53 7.57
N THR A 129 -28.91 -8.05 7.08
CA THR A 129 -29.82 -8.96 7.77
C THR A 129 -29.56 -10.43 7.44
N GLY A 130 -28.58 -10.74 6.60
CA GLY A 130 -28.38 -12.09 6.05
C GLY A 130 -29.45 -12.50 5.03
N ALA A 131 -30.30 -11.55 4.58
CA ALA A 131 -31.32 -11.72 3.54
C ALA A 131 -31.27 -10.57 2.54
N ILE A 132 -31.54 -10.85 1.27
CA ILE A 132 -31.59 -9.86 0.20
C ILE A 132 -32.84 -10.01 -0.65
N MET A 133 -33.33 -8.91 -1.18
CA MET A 133 -34.22 -8.90 -2.32
C MET A 133 -33.39 -8.99 -3.60
N ALA A 134 -33.72 -9.87 -4.51
CA ALA A 134 -32.97 -10.08 -5.74
C ALA A 134 -33.65 -9.40 -6.93
N VAL A 135 -32.87 -8.60 -7.67
CA VAL A 135 -33.33 -7.82 -8.83
C VAL A 135 -32.50 -8.18 -10.04
N PRO A 136 -32.79 -9.29 -10.72
CA PRO A 136 -31.94 -9.85 -11.77
C PRO A 136 -31.72 -8.94 -12.98
N ALA A 137 -32.64 -8.03 -13.27
CA ALA A 137 -32.43 -7.07 -14.37
C ALA A 137 -31.32 -6.04 -14.07
N HIS A 138 -30.96 -5.82 -12.79
CA HIS A 138 -30.08 -4.70 -12.35
C HIS A 138 -28.98 -5.10 -11.37
N ASP A 139 -28.72 -6.40 -11.21
CA ASP A 139 -27.56 -6.94 -10.48
C ASP A 139 -27.05 -8.19 -11.22
N SER A 140 -25.78 -8.21 -11.54
CA SER A 140 -25.16 -9.27 -12.36
C SER A 140 -25.14 -10.64 -11.67
N ARG A 141 -25.09 -10.69 -10.34
CA ARG A 141 -25.15 -11.95 -9.59
C ARG A 141 -26.56 -12.50 -9.56
N ASP A 142 -27.53 -11.63 -9.30
CA ASP A 142 -28.95 -11.99 -9.34
C ASP A 142 -29.36 -12.41 -10.73
N TYR A 143 -28.82 -11.77 -11.77
CA TYR A 143 -29.04 -12.14 -13.18
C TYR A 143 -28.56 -13.56 -13.48
N ALA A 144 -27.29 -13.85 -13.11
CA ALA A 144 -26.71 -15.17 -13.29
C ALA A 144 -27.52 -16.25 -12.55
N PHE A 145 -27.99 -15.94 -11.35
CA PHE A 145 -28.83 -16.81 -10.53
C PHE A 145 -30.20 -17.05 -11.20
N ALA A 146 -30.88 -15.99 -11.62
CA ALA A 146 -32.18 -16.08 -12.29
C ALA A 146 -32.09 -16.87 -13.59
N ARG A 147 -31.05 -16.65 -14.39
CA ARG A 147 -30.82 -17.44 -15.63
C ARG A 147 -30.59 -18.92 -15.35
N HIS A 148 -29.83 -19.23 -14.27
CA HIS A 148 -29.55 -20.63 -13.90
C HIS A 148 -30.80 -21.37 -13.44
N PHE A 149 -31.66 -20.72 -12.64
CA PHE A 149 -32.86 -21.33 -12.07
C PHE A 149 -34.13 -21.07 -12.88
N GLY A 150 -34.05 -20.39 -14.02
CA GLY A 150 -35.19 -20.09 -14.86
C GLY A 150 -36.20 -19.14 -14.24
N LEU A 151 -35.75 -18.17 -13.44
CA LEU A 151 -36.60 -17.20 -12.74
C LEU A 151 -36.89 -15.99 -13.64
N GLU A 152 -37.98 -15.30 -13.34
CA GLU A 152 -38.43 -14.10 -14.08
C GLU A 152 -37.38 -12.97 -13.94
N ILE A 153 -37.16 -12.20 -15.02
CA ILE A 153 -36.29 -11.02 -15.05
C ILE A 153 -37.14 -9.83 -15.53
N ILE A 154 -37.35 -8.85 -14.63
CA ILE A 154 -38.19 -7.67 -14.87
C ILE A 154 -37.30 -6.43 -14.91
N PRO A 155 -37.14 -5.75 -16.07
CA PRO A 155 -36.41 -4.48 -16.15
C PRO A 155 -37.23 -3.37 -15.51
N VAL A 156 -36.62 -2.60 -14.62
CA VAL A 156 -37.25 -1.46 -13.94
C VAL A 156 -36.49 -0.15 -14.12
N VAL A 157 -35.33 -0.18 -14.80
CA VAL A 157 -34.62 0.99 -15.28
C VAL A 157 -34.46 0.88 -16.78
N GLU A 158 -34.81 1.95 -17.51
CA GLU A 158 -34.72 2.00 -18.95
C GLU A 158 -33.28 1.88 -19.44
N GLY A 159 -33.03 1.01 -20.42
CA GLY A 159 -31.74 0.79 -21.08
C GLY A 159 -31.23 -0.64 -20.90
N GLY A 160 -30.14 -0.95 -21.64
CA GLY A 160 -29.55 -2.28 -21.68
C GLY A 160 -30.36 -3.31 -22.48
N ASP A 161 -29.78 -4.49 -22.64
CA ASP A 161 -30.41 -5.66 -23.29
C ASP A 161 -30.37 -6.82 -22.28
N ILE A 162 -31.47 -6.93 -21.52
CA ILE A 162 -31.62 -7.94 -20.45
C ILE A 162 -31.64 -9.39 -20.98
N GLU A 163 -31.77 -9.60 -22.29
CA GLU A 163 -31.63 -10.94 -22.87
C GLU A 163 -30.18 -11.40 -22.91
N LYS A 164 -29.21 -10.46 -22.90
CA LYS A 164 -27.78 -10.73 -22.93
C LYS A 164 -27.11 -10.63 -21.57
N GLU A 165 -27.42 -9.56 -20.82
CA GLU A 165 -26.79 -9.28 -19.55
C GLU A 165 -27.65 -8.38 -18.64
N SER A 166 -27.32 -8.27 -17.37
CA SER A 166 -27.93 -7.31 -16.45
C SER A 166 -27.57 -5.88 -16.82
N TYR A 167 -28.46 -4.94 -16.54
CA TYR A 167 -28.20 -3.51 -16.67
C TYR A 167 -27.96 -2.88 -15.29
N ASP A 168 -26.72 -2.93 -14.83
CA ASP A 168 -26.32 -2.52 -13.47
C ASP A 168 -26.15 -1.00 -13.30
N ALA A 169 -26.64 -0.18 -14.26
CA ALA A 169 -26.54 1.27 -14.22
C ALA A 169 -27.26 1.87 -13.01
N LYS A 170 -26.61 2.86 -12.39
CA LYS A 170 -27.14 3.60 -11.23
C LYS A 170 -27.83 4.92 -11.62
N SER A 171 -28.12 5.10 -12.89
CA SER A 171 -28.78 6.26 -13.49
C SER A 171 -29.67 5.80 -14.62
N GLY A 172 -30.70 6.55 -14.93
CA GLY A 172 -31.71 6.24 -15.95
C GLY A 172 -33.10 6.55 -15.44
N LYS A 173 -34.10 6.32 -16.27
CA LYS A 173 -35.51 6.49 -15.92
C LYS A 173 -36.14 5.18 -15.48
N LEU A 174 -37.02 5.24 -14.49
CA LEU A 174 -37.77 4.07 -14.02
C LEU A 174 -38.88 3.72 -15.00
N ILE A 175 -39.06 2.40 -15.21
CA ILE A 175 -40.12 1.78 -16.01
C ILE A 175 -40.69 0.57 -15.23
N ASN A 176 -41.88 0.11 -15.54
CA ASN A 176 -42.51 -1.03 -14.87
C ASN A 176 -42.56 -0.92 -13.32
N SER A 177 -42.61 0.29 -12.81
CA SER A 177 -42.41 0.62 -11.38
C SER A 177 -43.56 1.46 -10.79
N ASP A 178 -44.77 1.41 -11.39
CA ASP A 178 -45.96 2.11 -10.90
C ASP A 178 -45.70 3.58 -10.57
N LEU A 179 -45.78 3.93 -9.28
CA LEU A 179 -45.59 5.32 -8.79
C LEU A 179 -44.21 5.92 -9.07
N LEU A 180 -43.27 5.14 -9.54
CA LEU A 180 -41.90 5.57 -9.89
C LEU A 180 -41.66 5.75 -11.37
N ASP A 181 -42.60 5.31 -12.23
CA ASP A 181 -42.43 5.36 -13.69
C ASP A 181 -42.14 6.77 -14.20
N GLY A 182 -41.09 6.88 -15.04
CA GLY A 182 -40.63 8.12 -15.64
C GLY A 182 -39.74 8.99 -14.74
N LEU A 183 -39.59 8.67 -13.44
CA LEU A 183 -38.65 9.36 -12.54
C LEU A 183 -37.21 8.95 -12.83
N ASP A 184 -36.26 9.86 -12.60
CA ASP A 184 -34.85 9.51 -12.53
C ASP A 184 -34.56 8.67 -11.27
N VAL A 185 -33.60 7.74 -11.34
CA VAL A 185 -33.21 6.84 -10.24
C VAL A 185 -33.05 7.60 -8.90
N LYS A 186 -32.41 8.79 -8.92
CA LYS A 186 -32.20 9.58 -7.71
C LYS A 186 -33.50 10.10 -7.09
N GLU A 187 -34.44 10.55 -7.92
CA GLU A 187 -35.75 11.01 -7.48
C GLU A 187 -36.61 9.83 -7.02
N ALA A 188 -36.55 8.71 -7.75
CA ALA A 188 -37.23 7.48 -7.39
C ALA A 188 -36.80 6.94 -6.02
N ILE A 189 -35.49 6.95 -5.69
CA ILE A 189 -35.01 6.57 -4.36
C ILE A 189 -35.65 7.44 -3.28
N GLY A 190 -35.68 8.76 -3.45
CA GLY A 190 -36.32 9.66 -2.49
C GLY A 190 -37.82 9.38 -2.33
N ARG A 191 -38.52 9.12 -3.44
CA ARG A 191 -39.96 8.84 -3.46
C ARG A 191 -40.30 7.53 -2.79
N ILE A 192 -39.61 6.45 -3.12
CA ILE A 192 -39.89 5.11 -2.58
C ILE A 192 -39.56 5.03 -1.10
N LEU A 193 -38.49 5.70 -0.62
CA LEU A 193 -38.16 5.79 0.80
C LEU A 193 -39.31 6.44 1.59
N GLY A 194 -39.88 7.53 1.07
CA GLY A 194 -41.05 8.16 1.67
C GLY A 194 -42.26 7.23 1.71
N GLU A 195 -42.51 6.44 0.67
CA GLU A 195 -43.63 5.47 0.63
C GLU A 195 -43.42 4.28 1.56
N ILE A 196 -42.18 3.76 1.65
CA ILE A 196 -41.84 2.69 2.61
C ILE A 196 -42.14 3.13 4.03
N GLU A 197 -41.73 4.33 4.44
CA GLU A 197 -41.96 4.88 5.76
C GLU A 197 -43.49 5.17 6.00
N ARG A 198 -44.14 5.80 5.01
CA ARG A 198 -45.56 6.15 5.10
C ARG A 198 -46.47 4.92 5.22
N ARG A 199 -46.14 3.81 4.54
CA ARG A 199 -46.91 2.55 4.59
C ARG A 199 -46.51 1.66 5.77
N GLY A 200 -45.51 2.01 6.57
CA GLY A 200 -45.01 1.19 7.67
C GLY A 200 -44.29 -0.09 7.21
N LEU A 201 -43.76 -0.11 5.97
CA LEU A 201 -43.11 -1.25 5.37
C LEU A 201 -41.63 -1.34 5.73
N GLY A 202 -41.09 -0.33 6.41
CA GLY A 202 -39.71 -0.22 6.80
C GLY A 202 -39.32 1.22 7.08
N ARG A 203 -38.02 1.51 6.99
CA ARG A 203 -37.46 2.86 7.27
C ARG A 203 -36.18 3.10 6.51
N ARG A 204 -35.79 4.37 6.41
CA ARG A 204 -34.41 4.73 6.00
C ARG A 204 -33.43 4.18 7.01
N LEU A 205 -32.33 3.64 6.52
CA LEU A 205 -31.27 3.09 7.36
C LEU A 205 -29.91 3.43 6.76
N VAL A 206 -28.98 3.79 7.64
CA VAL A 206 -27.57 3.89 7.33
C VAL A 206 -26.90 2.61 7.79
N ASN A 207 -26.20 1.95 6.89
CA ASN A 207 -25.43 0.74 7.19
C ASN A 207 -23.95 0.95 6.86
N TYR A 208 -23.09 0.13 7.45
CA TYR A 208 -21.65 0.19 7.29
C TYR A 208 -21.12 -1.18 6.85
N ARG A 209 -20.15 -1.20 5.93
CA ARG A 209 -19.45 -2.42 5.54
C ARG A 209 -18.45 -2.88 6.60
N LEU A 210 -17.91 -1.92 7.37
CA LEU A 210 -17.01 -2.20 8.47
C LEU A 210 -17.72 -3.10 9.49
N ARG A 211 -17.13 -4.26 9.76
CA ARG A 211 -17.65 -5.23 10.73
C ARG A 211 -17.15 -4.89 12.13
N ASP A 212 -17.88 -5.34 13.14
CA ASP A 212 -17.44 -5.31 14.52
C ASP A 212 -16.11 -6.04 14.68
N ALA A 213 -15.20 -5.46 15.45
CA ALA A 213 -13.93 -6.10 15.76
C ALA A 213 -14.10 -7.07 16.92
N ILE A 214 -13.78 -8.34 16.69
CA ILE A 214 -13.64 -9.30 17.79
C ILE A 214 -12.36 -8.96 18.53
N PHE A 215 -12.46 -8.62 19.82
CA PHE A 215 -11.34 -8.20 20.67
C PHE A 215 -10.70 -9.39 21.39
N SER A 216 -10.49 -10.50 20.70
CA SER A 216 -9.92 -11.74 21.21
C SER A 216 -9.24 -12.52 20.10
N ARG A 217 -8.12 -13.18 20.43
CA ARG A 217 -7.37 -14.03 19.52
C ARG A 217 -6.95 -15.31 20.21
N GLN A 218 -6.99 -16.41 19.48
CA GLN A 218 -6.49 -17.72 19.91
C GLN A 218 -5.01 -17.84 19.53
N ARG A 219 -4.19 -16.95 20.10
CA ARG A 219 -2.75 -16.86 19.86
C ARG A 219 -2.01 -16.72 21.18
N TYR A 220 -0.78 -17.24 21.24
CA TYR A 220 0.09 -17.05 22.39
C TYR A 220 0.63 -15.61 22.47
N TRP A 221 1.23 -15.13 21.35
CA TRP A 221 1.80 -13.79 21.30
C TRP A 221 0.70 -12.72 21.15
N GLY A 222 0.47 -12.02 22.25
CA GLY A 222 -0.51 -10.94 22.41
C GLY A 222 -0.61 -10.58 23.87
N GLU A 223 -1.25 -9.44 24.18
CA GLU A 223 -1.52 -9.05 25.56
C GLU A 223 -2.55 -10.02 26.17
N PRO A 224 -2.23 -10.69 27.29
CA PRO A 224 -3.19 -11.56 27.96
C PRO A 224 -4.28 -10.74 28.64
N PHE A 225 -5.50 -11.28 28.69
CA PHE A 225 -6.57 -10.65 29.44
C PHE A 225 -6.39 -10.86 30.95
N PRO A 226 -6.38 -9.80 31.76
CA PRO A 226 -6.29 -9.91 33.20
C PRO A 226 -7.65 -10.31 33.82
N ILE A 227 -8.17 -11.47 33.42
CA ILE A 227 -9.49 -11.99 33.79
C ILE A 227 -9.34 -13.42 34.26
N TYR A 228 -10.03 -13.76 35.34
CA TYR A 228 -10.20 -15.15 35.80
C TYR A 228 -11.67 -15.54 35.90
N TYR A 229 -11.94 -16.81 35.95
CA TYR A 229 -13.29 -17.34 36.02
C TYR A 229 -13.55 -18.05 37.34
N LYS A 230 -14.64 -17.66 38.03
CA LYS A 230 -15.16 -18.34 39.20
C LYS A 230 -16.60 -18.78 38.92
N GLU A 231 -16.85 -20.08 38.99
CA GLU A 231 -18.18 -20.66 38.71
C GLU A 231 -18.75 -20.20 37.34
N GLY A 232 -17.87 -20.09 36.34
CA GLY A 232 -18.24 -19.64 34.99
C GLY A 232 -18.45 -18.11 34.82
N THR A 233 -18.34 -17.33 35.90
CA THR A 233 -18.43 -15.88 35.87
C THR A 233 -17.04 -15.25 35.77
N ALA A 234 -16.87 -14.28 34.86
CA ALA A 234 -15.62 -13.56 34.65
C ALA A 234 -15.39 -12.46 35.69
N TYR A 235 -14.20 -12.38 36.23
CA TYR A 235 -13.76 -11.35 37.19
C TYR A 235 -12.42 -10.78 36.75
N PRO A 236 -12.18 -9.45 36.92
CA PRO A 236 -10.86 -8.85 36.68
C PRO A 236 -9.87 -9.29 37.76
N LEU A 237 -8.60 -9.44 37.37
CA LEU A 237 -7.54 -9.61 38.35
C LEU A 237 -7.38 -8.35 39.22
N PRO A 238 -7.05 -8.48 40.52
CA PRO A 238 -6.68 -7.34 41.34
C PRO A 238 -5.45 -6.62 40.80
N GLU A 239 -5.36 -5.30 41.00
CA GLU A 239 -4.26 -4.47 40.47
C GLU A 239 -2.88 -4.94 40.97
N GLU A 240 -2.80 -5.48 42.17
CA GLU A 240 -1.58 -5.99 42.79
C GLU A 240 -1.00 -7.22 42.05
N ARG A 241 -1.77 -7.81 41.13
CA ARG A 241 -1.37 -8.94 40.28
C ARG A 241 -1.03 -8.53 38.85
N LEU A 242 -0.95 -7.26 38.59
CA LEU A 242 -0.52 -6.74 37.30
C LEU A 242 0.96 -6.30 37.34
N PRO A 243 1.70 -6.41 36.26
CA PRO A 243 1.28 -6.93 34.94
C PRO A 243 1.09 -8.45 34.93
N LEU A 244 0.11 -8.93 34.14
CA LEU A 244 -0.06 -10.33 33.85
C LEU A 244 0.90 -10.72 32.72
N GLU A 245 1.92 -11.51 33.03
CA GLU A 245 2.90 -11.98 32.06
C GLU A 245 2.48 -13.29 31.39
N LEU A 246 2.91 -13.47 30.12
CA LEU A 246 2.66 -14.72 29.40
C LEU A 246 3.46 -15.88 30.04
N PRO A 247 2.82 -17.02 30.33
CA PRO A 247 3.49 -18.16 30.93
C PRO A 247 4.35 -18.91 29.90
N PRO A 248 5.43 -19.59 30.28
CA PRO A 248 6.13 -20.51 29.40
C PRO A 248 5.23 -21.65 28.98
N ILE A 249 5.24 -22.00 27.68
CA ILE A 249 4.52 -23.13 27.11
C ILE A 249 5.43 -23.98 26.20
N ASP A 250 5.06 -25.21 25.99
CA ASP A 250 5.83 -26.20 25.20
C ASP A 250 5.68 -26.00 23.68
N ASN A 251 4.52 -25.48 23.25
CA ASN A 251 4.19 -25.30 21.84
C ASN A 251 3.22 -24.10 21.66
N PHE A 252 3.43 -23.31 20.65
CA PHE A 252 2.60 -22.12 20.33
C PHE A 252 1.35 -22.43 19.48
N GLY A 253 1.14 -23.69 19.13
CA GLY A 253 -0.08 -24.16 18.46
C GLY A 253 -1.23 -24.42 19.44
N PRO A 254 -2.46 -24.61 18.93
CA PRO A 254 -3.61 -24.96 19.76
C PRO A 254 -3.40 -26.30 20.46
N THR A 255 -4.20 -26.60 21.48
CA THR A 255 -4.24 -27.90 22.12
C THR A 255 -4.81 -28.98 21.17
N GLU A 256 -4.71 -30.26 21.51
CA GLU A 256 -5.32 -31.34 20.73
C GLU A 256 -6.85 -31.22 20.65
N GLN A 257 -7.47 -30.57 21.62
CA GLN A 257 -8.90 -30.27 21.68
C GLN A 257 -9.28 -29.00 20.90
N GLY A 258 -8.30 -28.31 20.32
CA GLY A 258 -8.52 -27.05 19.57
C GLY A 258 -8.61 -25.80 20.43
N GLU A 259 -8.26 -25.87 21.71
CA GLU A 259 -8.23 -24.73 22.61
C GLU A 259 -7.04 -23.79 22.29
N PRO A 260 -7.11 -22.50 22.68
CA PRO A 260 -6.02 -21.56 22.48
C PRO A 260 -4.69 -22.01 23.09
N PRO A 261 -3.53 -21.55 22.56
CA PRO A 261 -2.21 -21.96 23.05
C PRO A 261 -1.98 -21.77 24.56
N LEU A 262 -2.55 -20.74 25.18
CA LEU A 262 -2.42 -20.51 26.63
C LEU A 262 -3.06 -21.60 27.46
N ALA A 263 -4.03 -22.38 26.96
CA ALA A 263 -4.59 -23.55 27.63
C ALA A 263 -3.56 -24.67 27.81
N ARG A 264 -2.39 -24.62 27.14
CA ARG A 264 -1.28 -25.56 27.33
C ARG A 264 -0.48 -25.31 28.61
N ALA A 265 -0.61 -24.09 29.18
CA ALA A 265 0.09 -23.73 30.42
C ALA A 265 -0.55 -24.41 31.62
N LYS A 266 0.22 -25.26 32.32
CA LYS A 266 -0.29 -26.12 33.43
C LYS A 266 -0.73 -25.33 34.66
N GLU A 267 -0.17 -24.11 34.86
CA GLU A 267 -0.40 -23.25 36.03
C GLU A 267 -1.01 -21.90 35.65
N TRP A 268 -1.80 -21.89 34.57
CA TRP A 268 -2.49 -20.64 34.11
C TRP A 268 -3.77 -20.43 34.93
N THR A 269 -3.56 -20.17 36.23
CA THR A 269 -4.62 -19.98 37.24
C THR A 269 -4.24 -18.88 38.22
N THR A 270 -5.22 -18.37 38.95
CA THR A 270 -4.93 -17.55 40.15
C THR A 270 -4.34 -18.43 41.24
N PRO A 271 -3.68 -17.89 42.28
CA PRO A 271 -3.18 -18.66 43.42
C PRO A 271 -4.28 -19.47 44.16
N GLU A 272 -5.53 -19.03 44.06
CA GLU A 272 -6.68 -19.72 44.61
C GLU A 272 -7.18 -20.84 43.70
N GLY A 273 -6.53 -21.04 42.52
CA GLY A 273 -6.84 -22.13 41.57
C GLY A 273 -7.95 -21.77 40.56
N TYR A 274 -8.37 -20.54 40.47
CA TYR A 274 -9.33 -20.12 39.43
C TYR A 274 -8.66 -19.98 38.07
N PRO A 275 -9.23 -20.54 36.97
CA PRO A 275 -8.64 -20.47 35.64
C PRO A 275 -8.62 -19.06 35.10
N LEU A 276 -7.52 -18.66 34.48
CA LEU A 276 -7.36 -17.41 33.74
C LEU A 276 -7.87 -17.56 32.30
N GLU A 277 -8.23 -16.41 31.69
CA GLU A 277 -8.59 -16.36 30.27
C GLU A 277 -7.45 -16.86 29.39
N VAL A 278 -7.76 -17.75 28.45
CA VAL A 278 -6.77 -18.41 27.58
C VAL A 278 -6.63 -17.75 26.20
N SER A 279 -7.48 -16.78 25.88
CA SER A 279 -7.29 -15.94 24.68
C SER A 279 -6.42 -14.73 24.99
N THR A 280 -5.87 -14.11 23.95
CA THR A 280 -5.11 -12.87 24.05
C THR A 280 -5.83 -11.75 23.31
N MET A 281 -5.48 -10.50 23.62
CA MET A 281 -5.98 -9.34 22.90
C MET A 281 -5.42 -9.34 21.46
N PRO A 282 -6.14 -8.77 20.49
CA PRO A 282 -5.61 -8.61 19.13
C PRO A 282 -4.42 -7.66 19.11
N GLY A 283 -3.51 -7.81 18.14
CA GLY A 283 -2.32 -6.97 18.01
C GLY A 283 -2.61 -5.46 17.97
N PHE A 284 -3.79 -5.05 17.52
CA PHE A 284 -4.18 -3.64 17.52
C PHE A 284 -4.50 -3.09 18.93
N ALA A 285 -4.61 -3.90 19.96
CA ALA A 285 -4.78 -3.43 21.34
C ALA A 285 -3.57 -2.60 21.77
N GLY A 286 -2.36 -3.17 21.73
CA GLY A 286 -1.12 -2.47 22.04
C GLY A 286 -0.70 -1.49 20.94
N SER A 287 -0.74 -1.89 19.67
CA SER A 287 -0.25 -1.07 18.56
C SER A 287 -1.04 0.22 18.33
N SER A 288 -2.27 0.30 18.82
CA SER A 288 -3.09 1.51 18.68
C SER A 288 -2.63 2.68 19.56
N ALA A 289 -1.92 2.41 20.66
CA ALA A 289 -1.51 3.42 21.63
C ALA A 289 -0.01 3.35 22.02
N TYR A 290 0.79 2.56 21.29
CA TYR A 290 2.20 2.33 21.63
C TYR A 290 3.04 3.61 21.71
N TYR A 291 2.73 4.63 20.91
CA TYR A 291 3.41 5.92 20.90
C TYR A 291 3.27 6.67 22.21
N LEU A 292 2.20 6.45 22.99
CA LEU A 292 2.04 7.02 24.33
C LEU A 292 3.03 6.38 25.30
N ARG A 293 3.20 5.05 25.26
CA ARG A 293 4.20 4.36 26.06
C ARG A 293 5.63 4.80 25.72
N TYR A 294 5.91 5.13 24.47
CA TYR A 294 7.22 5.65 24.03
C TYR A 294 7.55 7.02 24.61
N MET A 295 6.54 7.83 24.99
CA MET A 295 6.77 9.12 25.67
C MET A 295 7.28 8.94 27.10
N ASP A 296 6.96 7.79 27.73
CA ASP A 296 7.27 7.52 29.14
C ASP A 296 7.51 6.02 29.38
N PRO A 297 8.59 5.45 28.79
CA PRO A 297 8.77 3.99 28.70
C PRO A 297 9.01 3.29 30.03
N HIS A 298 9.48 4.02 31.04
CA HIS A 298 9.83 3.48 32.36
C HIS A 298 8.75 3.74 33.43
N ASN A 299 7.60 4.28 33.04
CA ASN A 299 6.51 4.53 33.97
C ASN A 299 5.80 3.23 34.33
N ASP A 300 5.87 2.83 35.59
CA ASP A 300 5.24 1.62 36.14
C ASP A 300 3.83 1.87 36.73
N GLN A 301 3.38 3.13 36.79
CA GLN A 301 2.10 3.53 37.38
C GLN A 301 1.02 3.82 36.34
N ALA A 302 1.40 4.21 35.12
CA ALA A 302 0.46 4.60 34.07
C ALA A 302 1.01 4.30 32.67
N LEU A 303 0.13 4.24 31.68
CA LEU A 303 0.52 4.12 30.26
C LEU A 303 1.47 5.26 29.84
N VAL A 304 1.18 6.47 30.32
CA VAL A 304 1.99 7.67 30.15
C VAL A 304 1.70 8.63 31.31
N GLY A 305 2.73 9.18 31.93
CA GLY A 305 2.58 10.20 32.97
C GLY A 305 2.11 11.54 32.39
N ARG A 306 1.35 12.29 33.19
CA ARG A 306 0.78 13.58 32.77
C ARG A 306 1.85 14.55 32.26
N ALA A 307 2.94 14.70 32.98
CA ALA A 307 4.02 15.62 32.62
C ALA A 307 4.69 15.22 31.28
N ALA A 308 4.95 13.94 31.04
CA ALA A 308 5.50 13.45 29.79
C ALA A 308 4.54 13.70 28.62
N ASN A 309 3.23 13.43 28.83
CA ASN A 309 2.22 13.66 27.80
C ASN A 309 2.02 15.14 27.47
N GLU A 310 2.06 16.04 28.47
CA GLU A 310 1.98 17.48 28.24
C GLU A 310 3.23 18.06 27.58
N TYR A 311 4.40 17.45 27.79
CA TYR A 311 5.65 17.82 27.11
C TYR A 311 5.66 17.39 25.64
N TRP A 312 5.42 16.11 25.35
CA TRP A 312 5.47 15.56 24.01
C TRP A 312 4.20 15.84 23.18
N ARG A 313 3.04 15.91 23.83
CA ARG A 313 1.72 16.13 23.23
C ARG A 313 1.43 15.09 22.13
N ASN A 314 0.92 15.53 21.00
CA ASN A 314 0.73 14.65 19.83
C ASN A 314 2.03 14.51 19.04
N VAL A 315 2.19 13.36 18.38
CA VAL A 315 3.39 13.03 17.59
C VAL A 315 3.59 14.03 16.45
N ASP A 316 4.77 14.64 16.35
CA ASP A 316 5.06 15.67 15.35
C ASP A 316 5.11 15.12 13.94
N LEU A 317 5.71 13.93 13.76
CA LEU A 317 5.86 13.25 12.49
C LEU A 317 5.64 11.75 12.66
N TYR A 318 4.66 11.21 11.94
CA TYR A 318 4.32 9.80 11.94
C TYR A 318 4.59 9.20 10.57
N VAL A 319 5.51 8.23 10.50
CA VAL A 319 5.97 7.61 9.25
C VAL A 319 5.60 6.14 9.26
N GLY A 320 4.95 5.66 8.19
CA GLY A 320 4.58 4.26 8.06
C GLY A 320 4.01 3.93 6.69
N GLY A 321 4.01 2.65 6.31
CA GLY A 321 3.52 2.18 5.02
C GLY A 321 2.04 2.49 4.78
N ILE A 322 1.66 2.64 3.52
CA ILE A 322 0.28 2.97 3.12
C ILE A 322 -0.72 1.86 3.51
N GLU A 323 -0.27 0.63 3.69
CA GLU A 323 -1.08 -0.50 4.16
C GLU A 323 -1.66 -0.27 5.57
N HIS A 324 -1.06 0.62 6.34
CA HIS A 324 -1.52 1.02 7.68
C HIS A 324 -2.46 2.24 7.66
N ALA A 325 -2.70 2.83 6.49
CA ALA A 325 -3.51 4.05 6.34
C ALA A 325 -4.98 3.87 6.73
N THR A 326 -5.48 2.63 6.79
CA THR A 326 -6.83 2.28 7.23
C THR A 326 -6.85 1.80 8.68
N GLY A 327 -6.70 0.50 8.92
CA GLY A 327 -6.92 -0.11 10.23
C GLY A 327 -6.14 0.55 11.36
N HIS A 328 -4.82 0.55 11.29
CA HIS A 328 -3.97 1.09 12.35
C HIS A 328 -4.25 2.57 12.65
N LEU A 329 -4.30 3.43 11.64
CA LEU A 329 -4.53 4.85 11.85
C LEU A 329 -5.90 5.15 12.46
N MET A 330 -6.94 4.40 12.05
CA MET A 330 -8.28 4.56 12.62
C MET A 330 -8.34 4.07 14.06
N TYR A 331 -7.72 2.94 14.38
CA TYR A 331 -7.68 2.44 15.75
C TYR A 331 -6.85 3.35 16.66
N SER A 332 -5.69 3.84 16.20
CA SER A 332 -4.88 4.80 16.97
C SER A 332 -5.66 6.08 17.29
N ARG A 333 -6.37 6.60 16.29
CA ARG A 333 -7.20 7.80 16.49
C ARG A 333 -8.36 7.53 17.45
N PHE A 334 -9.05 6.39 17.30
CA PHE A 334 -10.13 6.00 18.20
C PHE A 334 -9.65 5.87 19.65
N TRP A 335 -8.55 5.13 19.88
CA TRP A 335 -7.96 4.98 21.21
C TRP A 335 -7.53 6.30 21.81
N ASN A 336 -6.89 7.15 21.04
CA ASN A 336 -6.43 8.46 21.53
C ASN A 336 -7.62 9.36 21.94
N MET A 337 -8.67 9.40 21.13
CA MET A 337 -9.88 10.15 21.45
C MET A 337 -10.58 9.59 22.71
N PHE A 338 -10.68 8.27 22.83
CA PHE A 338 -11.23 7.62 24.02
C PHE A 338 -10.43 7.96 25.29
N LEU A 339 -9.10 7.89 25.21
CA LEU A 339 -8.23 8.26 26.34
C LEU A 339 -8.30 9.77 26.66
N TYR A 340 -8.50 10.59 25.64
CA TYR A 340 -8.75 12.03 25.82
C TYR A 340 -10.06 12.30 26.55
N ASP A 341 -11.14 11.65 26.16
CA ASP A 341 -12.45 11.79 26.83
C ASP A 341 -12.39 11.35 28.30
N LEU A 342 -11.55 10.37 28.63
CA LEU A 342 -11.28 9.93 29.99
C LEU A 342 -10.25 10.81 30.75
N GLY A 343 -9.64 11.79 30.11
CA GLY A 343 -8.65 12.71 30.70
C GLY A 343 -7.24 12.14 30.86
N TYR A 344 -6.92 10.98 30.27
CA TYR A 344 -5.59 10.38 30.34
C TYR A 344 -4.56 11.04 29.42
N VAL A 345 -4.98 11.62 28.31
CA VAL A 345 -4.10 12.35 27.38
C VAL A 345 -4.59 13.77 27.15
N CYS A 346 -3.66 14.67 26.79
CA CYS A 346 -3.94 16.11 26.69
C CYS A 346 -4.38 16.58 25.31
N GLU A 347 -4.30 15.72 24.28
CA GLU A 347 -4.66 16.05 22.89
C GLU A 347 -5.66 15.04 22.33
N PRO A 348 -6.71 15.47 21.62
CA PRO A 348 -7.68 14.55 21.02
C PRO A 348 -7.15 13.83 19.78
N GLU A 349 -6.20 14.42 19.05
CA GLU A 349 -5.61 13.84 17.84
C GLU A 349 -4.19 13.32 18.12
N PRO A 350 -3.85 12.08 17.70
CA PRO A 350 -2.55 11.48 18.05
C PRO A 350 -1.38 12.04 17.23
N PHE A 351 -1.59 12.45 15.97
CA PHE A 351 -0.53 12.78 15.03
C PHE A 351 -0.73 14.14 14.38
N LYS A 352 0.33 14.95 14.30
CA LYS A 352 0.33 16.27 13.61
C LYS A 352 0.54 16.13 12.10
N LYS A 353 1.49 15.27 11.69
CA LYS A 353 1.85 15.05 10.29
C LYS A 353 2.05 13.56 10.03
N LEU A 354 1.45 13.07 8.95
CA LEU A 354 1.57 11.70 8.48
C LEU A 354 2.33 11.68 7.15
N VAL A 355 3.30 10.78 7.05
CA VAL A 355 3.99 10.43 5.80
C VAL A 355 3.88 8.93 5.59
N ASN A 356 3.24 8.51 4.50
CA ASN A 356 3.18 7.11 4.11
C ASN A 356 4.10 6.85 2.93
N GLN A 357 4.99 5.86 3.07
CA GLN A 357 5.81 5.38 1.96
C GLN A 357 4.92 4.63 0.96
N GLY A 358 5.21 4.82 -0.33
CA GLY A 358 4.67 3.97 -1.38
C GLY A 358 5.27 2.55 -1.32
N MET A 359 4.58 1.60 -1.90
CA MET A 359 5.03 0.21 -1.93
C MET A 359 6.16 0.03 -2.95
N ILE A 360 7.17 -0.76 -2.58
CA ILE A 360 8.12 -1.32 -3.56
C ILE A 360 7.44 -2.55 -4.17
N GLN A 361 7.26 -2.51 -5.50
CA GLN A 361 6.57 -3.54 -6.26
C GLN A 361 7.57 -4.50 -6.90
N GLY A 362 7.16 -5.76 -7.07
CA GLY A 362 7.95 -6.75 -7.78
C GLY A 362 7.74 -6.68 -9.28
N ARG A 363 8.76 -7.05 -10.04
CA ARG A 363 8.64 -7.38 -11.45
C ARG A 363 8.42 -8.89 -11.54
N SER A 364 7.18 -9.29 -11.81
CA SER A 364 6.87 -10.70 -12.09
C SER A 364 7.28 -11.06 -13.50
N ASN A 365 7.75 -12.29 -13.68
CA ASN A 365 7.96 -12.86 -15.02
C ASN A 365 6.99 -14.01 -15.26
N PHE A 366 6.66 -14.23 -16.52
CA PHE A 366 5.68 -15.23 -16.93
C PHE A 366 6.23 -16.16 -17.99
N VAL A 367 5.87 -17.43 -17.87
CA VAL A 367 6.03 -18.42 -18.93
C VAL A 367 4.64 -18.82 -19.45
N TYR A 368 4.55 -19.21 -20.71
CA TYR A 368 3.29 -19.51 -21.41
C TYR A 368 3.22 -20.98 -21.74
N ARG A 369 2.46 -21.75 -20.96
CA ARG A 369 2.23 -23.17 -21.16
C ARG A 369 1.17 -23.39 -22.25
N VAL A 370 1.45 -24.19 -23.26
CA VAL A 370 0.46 -24.61 -24.24
C VAL A 370 -0.55 -25.53 -23.56
N VAL A 371 -1.83 -25.17 -23.65
CA VAL A 371 -2.93 -25.83 -22.92
C VAL A 371 -2.95 -27.34 -23.21
N GLY A 372 -3.00 -28.15 -22.15
CA GLY A 372 -3.05 -29.62 -22.23
C GLY A 372 -1.70 -30.30 -22.50
N THR A 373 -0.59 -29.56 -22.49
CA THR A 373 0.76 -30.11 -22.75
C THR A 373 1.76 -29.69 -21.69
N ASN A 374 3.00 -30.20 -21.75
CA ASN A 374 4.14 -29.68 -20.99
C ASN A 374 5.11 -28.88 -21.86
N LYS A 375 4.57 -28.21 -22.90
CA LYS A 375 5.32 -27.32 -23.81
C LYS A 375 5.11 -25.87 -23.41
N PHE A 376 6.20 -25.11 -23.41
CA PHE A 376 6.22 -23.70 -23.06
C PHE A 376 6.70 -22.89 -24.26
N VAL A 377 5.94 -21.87 -24.65
CA VAL A 377 6.21 -21.05 -25.82
C VAL A 377 6.70 -19.67 -25.41
N SER A 378 7.76 -19.16 -26.06
CA SER A 378 8.33 -17.84 -25.85
C SER A 378 7.31 -16.72 -26.13
N LEU A 379 7.44 -15.59 -25.44
CA LEU A 379 6.53 -14.43 -25.46
C LEU A 379 6.14 -14.01 -26.91
N GLY A 380 7.10 -13.85 -27.81
CA GLY A 380 6.83 -13.38 -29.20
C GLY A 380 6.08 -14.37 -30.06
N LEU A 381 5.99 -15.63 -29.63
CA LEU A 381 5.28 -16.70 -30.36
C LEU A 381 3.97 -17.13 -29.69
N LYS A 382 3.63 -16.58 -28.53
CA LYS A 382 2.50 -17.05 -27.70
C LYS A 382 1.15 -16.98 -28.42
N ASP A 383 0.93 -15.98 -29.26
CA ASP A 383 -0.35 -15.75 -29.93
C ASP A 383 -0.63 -16.80 -31.04
N GLN A 384 0.35 -17.63 -31.37
CA GLN A 384 0.20 -18.77 -32.31
C GLN A 384 -0.39 -20.02 -31.61
N TYR A 385 -0.50 -19.99 -30.28
CA TYR A 385 -0.92 -21.12 -29.45
C TYR A 385 -1.99 -20.70 -28.45
N LYS A 386 -2.85 -21.63 -28.05
CA LYS A 386 -3.71 -21.44 -26.89
C LYS A 386 -2.87 -21.70 -25.63
N THR A 387 -2.56 -20.65 -24.88
CA THR A 387 -1.65 -20.71 -23.74
C THR A 387 -2.32 -20.41 -22.41
N GLN A 388 -1.69 -20.91 -21.34
CA GLN A 388 -1.93 -20.53 -19.95
C GLN A 388 -0.67 -19.82 -19.43
N GLU A 389 -0.85 -18.63 -18.87
CA GLU A 389 0.21 -17.86 -18.23
C GLU A 389 0.51 -18.40 -16.83
N ILE A 390 1.78 -18.58 -16.51
CA ILE A 390 2.24 -19.08 -15.22
C ILE A 390 3.37 -18.17 -14.72
N HIS A 391 3.26 -17.68 -13.49
CA HIS A 391 4.33 -16.96 -12.83
C HIS A 391 5.57 -17.86 -12.66
N VAL A 392 6.73 -17.31 -12.90
CA VAL A 392 8.02 -18.00 -12.76
C VAL A 392 8.89 -17.25 -11.75
N ASP A 393 9.73 -18.00 -11.03
CA ASP A 393 10.66 -17.42 -10.06
C ASP A 393 11.63 -16.44 -10.76
N VAL A 394 11.65 -15.20 -10.27
CA VAL A 394 12.50 -14.14 -10.83
C VAL A 394 13.99 -14.46 -10.74
N ASN A 395 14.40 -15.35 -9.83
CA ASN A 395 15.80 -15.74 -9.67
C ASN A 395 16.33 -16.64 -10.80
N ILE A 396 15.44 -17.27 -11.58
CA ILE A 396 15.80 -18.09 -12.76
C ILE A 396 15.54 -17.37 -14.07
N VAL A 397 15.34 -16.03 -14.02
CA VAL A 397 15.14 -15.17 -15.21
C VAL A 397 16.19 -14.04 -15.20
N ARG A 398 16.89 -13.82 -16.30
CA ARG A 398 17.83 -12.72 -16.48
C ARG A 398 17.48 -11.90 -17.70
N ASN A 399 17.23 -10.61 -17.55
CA ASN A 399 16.83 -9.71 -18.64
C ASN A 399 15.71 -10.33 -19.50
N ASP A 400 14.69 -10.86 -18.84
CA ASP A 400 13.54 -11.56 -19.41
C ASP A 400 13.87 -12.88 -20.15
N ILE A 401 15.09 -13.37 -20.05
CA ILE A 401 15.48 -14.67 -20.60
C ILE A 401 15.47 -15.73 -19.51
N LEU A 402 14.70 -16.80 -19.75
CA LEU A 402 14.55 -17.92 -18.83
C LEU A 402 15.78 -18.83 -18.86
N ASP A 403 16.27 -19.23 -17.69
CA ASP A 403 17.19 -20.35 -17.56
C ASP A 403 16.39 -21.65 -17.63
N LEU A 404 16.54 -22.37 -18.75
CA LEU A 404 15.73 -23.57 -19.06
C LEU A 404 16.02 -24.73 -18.13
N ASP A 405 17.27 -24.89 -17.69
CA ASP A 405 17.66 -26.00 -16.83
C ASP A 405 17.24 -25.72 -15.38
N ALA A 406 17.41 -24.48 -14.93
CA ALA A 406 16.89 -24.04 -13.65
C ALA A 406 15.34 -24.16 -13.60
N PHE A 407 14.63 -23.86 -14.67
CA PHE A 407 13.19 -24.03 -14.75
C PHE A 407 12.76 -25.49 -14.63
N ARG A 408 13.44 -26.42 -15.32
CA ARG A 408 13.16 -27.85 -15.18
C ARG A 408 13.42 -28.37 -13.77
N ALA A 409 14.40 -27.81 -13.08
CA ALA A 409 14.76 -28.16 -11.70
C ALA A 409 13.86 -27.50 -10.65
N TRP A 410 13.18 -26.42 -11.00
CA TRP A 410 12.42 -25.59 -10.07
C TRP A 410 11.21 -26.32 -9.45
N ARG A 411 10.50 -27.14 -10.28
CA ARG A 411 9.34 -27.92 -9.79
C ARG A 411 9.29 -29.28 -10.47
N PRO A 412 8.87 -30.32 -9.75
CA PRO A 412 8.78 -31.68 -10.29
C PRO A 412 7.94 -31.79 -11.58
N GLU A 413 6.85 -31.04 -11.69
CA GLU A 413 5.96 -31.02 -12.85
C GLU A 413 6.58 -30.43 -14.11
N PHE A 414 7.71 -29.71 -13.99
CA PHE A 414 8.41 -29.08 -15.12
C PHE A 414 9.67 -29.86 -15.55
N LYS A 415 9.99 -30.99 -14.91
CA LYS A 415 11.19 -31.76 -15.17
C LYS A 415 11.36 -32.10 -16.67
N ASP A 416 10.26 -32.44 -17.33
CA ASP A 416 10.24 -32.81 -18.74
C ASP A 416 9.66 -31.69 -19.63
N ALA A 417 9.84 -30.42 -19.24
CA ALA A 417 9.35 -29.28 -19.99
C ALA A 417 10.06 -29.15 -21.34
N GLU A 418 9.27 -29.02 -22.42
CA GLU A 418 9.74 -28.69 -23.76
C GLU A 418 9.55 -27.20 -24.04
N PHE A 419 10.45 -26.58 -24.81
CA PHE A 419 10.40 -25.14 -25.06
C PHE A 419 10.35 -24.84 -26.55
N ILE A 420 9.45 -23.92 -26.91
CA ILE A 420 9.36 -23.34 -28.26
C ILE A 420 10.03 -21.97 -28.15
N LEU A 421 11.25 -21.90 -28.69
CA LEU A 421 12.16 -20.80 -28.51
C LEU A 421 12.03 -19.76 -29.62
N GLU A 422 12.36 -18.52 -29.27
CA GLU A 422 12.47 -17.38 -30.15
C GLU A 422 13.96 -17.06 -30.32
N GLU A 423 14.50 -17.19 -31.56
CA GLU A 423 15.92 -17.02 -31.86
C GLU A 423 16.88 -17.80 -30.90
N GLY A 424 16.48 -19.02 -30.54
CA GLY A 424 17.25 -19.88 -29.64
C GLY A 424 17.17 -19.54 -28.15
N ARG A 425 16.30 -18.61 -27.75
CA ARG A 425 16.09 -18.17 -26.36
C ARG A 425 14.62 -18.28 -25.99
N TYR A 426 14.36 -18.42 -24.70
CA TYR A 426 13.02 -18.31 -24.16
C TYR A 426 12.84 -16.93 -23.52
N VAL A 427 12.03 -16.09 -24.13
CA VAL A 427 11.69 -14.77 -23.62
C VAL A 427 10.43 -14.87 -22.76
N CYS A 428 10.53 -14.46 -21.51
CA CYS A 428 9.40 -14.38 -20.56
C CYS A 428 8.57 -13.12 -20.79
N GLY A 429 7.27 -13.19 -20.49
CA GLY A 429 6.49 -11.98 -20.23
C GLY A 429 6.83 -11.37 -18.89
N TRP A 430 6.35 -10.14 -18.66
CA TRP A 430 6.53 -9.48 -17.38
C TRP A 430 5.40 -8.50 -17.05
N ALA A 431 5.18 -8.28 -15.76
CA ALA A 431 4.31 -7.23 -15.24
C ALA A 431 4.82 -6.70 -13.89
N ILE A 432 4.45 -5.47 -13.57
CA ILE A 432 4.71 -4.90 -12.25
C ILE A 432 3.54 -5.24 -11.33
N GLU A 433 3.83 -5.96 -10.27
CA GLU A 433 2.84 -6.48 -9.34
C GLU A 433 3.29 -6.29 -7.89
N LYS A 434 2.37 -6.49 -6.95
CA LYS A 434 2.73 -6.55 -5.53
C LYS A 434 3.70 -7.71 -5.28
N MET A 435 4.79 -7.46 -4.53
CA MET A 435 5.68 -8.54 -4.10
C MET A 435 4.95 -9.52 -3.20
N SER A 436 4.96 -10.80 -3.59
CA SER A 436 4.44 -11.88 -2.76
C SER A 436 5.10 -13.23 -3.12
N LYS A 437 5.12 -14.15 -2.15
CA LYS A 437 5.66 -15.50 -2.37
C LYS A 437 4.90 -16.26 -3.47
N SER A 438 3.59 -16.03 -3.58
CA SER A 438 2.73 -16.68 -4.60
C SER A 438 2.96 -16.17 -6.01
N MET A 439 3.53 -14.98 -6.17
CA MET A 439 3.89 -14.38 -7.46
C MET A 439 5.36 -14.65 -7.86
N PHE A 440 6.14 -15.28 -6.97
CA PHE A 440 7.57 -15.60 -7.18
C PHE A 440 8.43 -14.40 -7.61
N ASN A 441 8.07 -13.20 -7.15
CA ASN A 441 8.66 -11.92 -7.50
C ASN A 441 9.28 -11.20 -6.29
N VAL A 442 9.54 -11.93 -5.20
CA VAL A 442 10.13 -11.37 -3.97
C VAL A 442 11.64 -11.22 -4.15
N VAL A 443 12.15 -10.03 -3.82
CA VAL A 443 13.58 -9.78 -3.68
C VAL A 443 13.95 -9.95 -2.22
N ASN A 444 14.90 -10.85 -1.93
CA ASN A 444 15.37 -11.06 -0.56
C ASN A 444 16.42 -10.00 -0.21
N PRO A 445 16.22 -9.18 0.85
CA PRO A 445 17.20 -8.22 1.34
C PRO A 445 18.57 -8.85 1.66
N ASP A 446 18.61 -10.05 2.26
CA ASP A 446 19.86 -10.73 2.59
C ASP A 446 20.72 -10.97 1.35
N TYR A 447 20.11 -11.44 0.25
CA TYR A 447 20.80 -11.61 -1.02
C TYR A 447 21.42 -10.29 -1.54
N ILE A 448 20.69 -9.19 -1.41
CA ILE A 448 21.20 -7.86 -1.84
C ILE A 448 22.32 -7.39 -0.92
N VAL A 449 22.19 -7.59 0.40
CA VAL A 449 23.23 -7.22 1.38
C VAL A 449 24.51 -8.02 1.12
N ASP A 450 24.42 -9.33 0.89
CA ASP A 450 25.56 -10.21 0.63
C ASP A 450 26.32 -9.84 -0.65
N ASN A 451 25.60 -9.39 -1.69
CA ASN A 451 26.22 -9.10 -3.00
C ASN A 451 26.63 -7.64 -3.17
N TYR A 452 25.93 -6.69 -2.54
CA TYR A 452 26.13 -5.25 -2.75
C TYR A 452 26.43 -4.46 -1.46
N GLY A 453 26.16 -5.03 -0.31
CA GLY A 453 26.27 -4.37 1.00
C GLY A 453 25.01 -3.62 1.44
N ALA A 454 24.83 -3.49 2.74
CA ALA A 454 23.67 -2.85 3.35
C ALA A 454 23.52 -1.36 2.97
N ASP A 455 24.61 -0.62 2.89
CA ASP A 455 24.59 0.79 2.50
C ASP A 455 24.11 0.99 1.06
N THR A 456 24.47 0.08 0.16
CA THR A 456 23.96 0.09 -1.21
C THR A 456 22.44 -0.13 -1.25
N LEU A 457 21.94 -1.12 -0.51
CA LEU A 457 20.50 -1.39 -0.41
C LEU A 457 19.76 -0.15 0.13
N ARG A 458 20.21 0.42 1.25
CA ARG A 458 19.59 1.60 1.88
C ARG A 458 19.51 2.79 0.92
N MET A 459 20.63 3.13 0.28
CA MET A 459 20.68 4.25 -0.67
C MET A 459 19.82 3.97 -1.90
N TYR A 460 19.79 2.73 -2.39
CA TYR A 460 19.01 2.38 -3.56
C TYR A 460 17.51 2.46 -3.31
N GLU A 461 17.03 2.01 -2.17
CA GLU A 461 15.62 2.18 -1.78
C GLU A 461 15.19 3.65 -1.76
N MET A 462 16.07 4.54 -1.25
CA MET A 462 15.84 5.98 -1.28
C MET A 462 15.90 6.55 -2.70
N PHE A 463 16.75 6.01 -3.57
CA PHE A 463 16.97 6.49 -4.94
C PHE A 463 15.86 6.10 -5.93
N LEU A 464 15.13 5.01 -5.69
CA LEU A 464 14.12 4.45 -6.61
C LEU A 464 13.06 5.47 -7.07
N GLY A 465 12.77 6.50 -6.27
CA GLY A 465 11.81 7.54 -6.62
C GLY A 465 11.25 8.27 -5.41
N PRO A 466 10.25 9.15 -5.61
CA PRO A 466 9.61 9.89 -4.53
C PRO A 466 9.05 8.96 -3.45
N LEU A 467 9.24 9.30 -2.16
CA LEU A 467 8.94 8.43 -1.03
C LEU A 467 7.49 7.93 -1.01
N GLU A 468 6.52 8.78 -1.29
CA GLU A 468 5.09 8.46 -1.19
C GLU A 468 4.53 7.70 -2.40
N GLN A 469 5.33 7.53 -3.48
CA GLN A 469 4.90 6.82 -4.69
C GLN A 469 5.32 5.35 -4.64
N SER A 470 4.42 4.47 -5.10
CA SER A 470 4.78 3.08 -5.37
C SER A 470 5.71 3.01 -6.58
N LYS A 471 6.69 2.13 -6.53
CA LYS A 471 7.79 2.03 -7.51
C LYS A 471 8.21 0.59 -7.69
N PRO A 472 8.53 0.19 -8.94
CA PRO A 472 9.03 -1.15 -9.19
C PRO A 472 10.48 -1.28 -8.71
N TRP A 473 10.81 -2.44 -8.14
CA TRP A 473 12.21 -2.82 -7.93
C TRP A 473 12.86 -3.19 -9.26
N ASP A 474 14.05 -2.62 -9.51
CA ASP A 474 14.91 -2.99 -10.64
C ASP A 474 16.30 -3.33 -10.12
N THR A 475 16.64 -4.62 -10.14
CA THR A 475 17.95 -5.09 -9.66
C THR A 475 19.12 -4.51 -10.47
N ASN A 476 18.91 -4.17 -11.76
CA ASN A 476 19.96 -3.58 -12.57
C ASN A 476 20.31 -2.13 -12.16
N GLY A 477 19.35 -1.41 -11.59
CA GLY A 477 19.55 -0.03 -11.14
C GLY A 477 20.45 0.11 -9.92
N ILE A 478 20.61 -0.95 -9.11
CA ILE A 478 21.41 -0.93 -7.88
C ILE A 478 22.92 -0.72 -8.14
N ASP A 479 23.40 -1.16 -9.30
CA ASP A 479 24.80 -1.02 -9.71
C ASP A 479 25.28 0.44 -9.72
N GLY A 480 24.38 1.38 -10.08
CA GLY A 480 24.70 2.81 -10.08
C GLY A 480 25.05 3.34 -8.70
N VAL A 481 24.27 2.94 -7.69
CA VAL A 481 24.50 3.30 -6.28
C VAL A 481 25.75 2.60 -5.73
N HIS A 482 25.94 1.31 -6.03
CA HIS A 482 27.12 0.58 -5.61
C HIS A 482 28.40 1.19 -6.17
N LYS A 483 28.41 1.57 -7.45
CA LYS A 483 29.55 2.28 -8.08
C LYS A 483 29.79 3.64 -7.44
N PHE A 484 28.74 4.37 -7.07
CA PHE A 484 28.88 5.64 -6.35
C PHE A 484 29.61 5.45 -5.02
N LEU A 485 29.18 4.50 -4.18
CA LEU A 485 29.85 4.24 -2.89
C LEU A 485 31.32 3.84 -3.05
N ARG A 486 31.64 3.00 -4.04
CA ARG A 486 33.04 2.65 -4.36
C ARG A 486 33.86 3.85 -4.81
N ARG A 487 33.27 4.75 -5.60
CA ARG A 487 33.94 6.00 -6.02
C ARG A 487 34.11 6.97 -4.84
N PHE A 488 33.16 7.03 -3.91
CA PHE A 488 33.29 7.83 -2.71
C PHE A 488 34.43 7.32 -1.82
N TRP A 489 34.53 6.00 -1.62
CA TRP A 489 35.65 5.36 -0.95
C TRP A 489 36.99 5.70 -1.61
N ALA A 490 37.05 5.70 -2.95
CA ALA A 490 38.25 6.01 -3.72
C ALA A 490 38.74 7.47 -3.61
N LEU A 491 37.98 8.38 -2.97
CA LEU A 491 38.46 9.70 -2.60
C LEU A 491 39.40 9.67 -1.39
N PHE A 492 39.30 8.62 -0.57
CA PHE A 492 40.13 8.43 0.61
C PHE A 492 41.27 7.47 0.39
N TYR A 493 41.10 6.42 -0.41
CA TYR A 493 42.03 5.35 -0.61
C TYR A 493 42.32 5.11 -2.09
N ASN A 494 43.61 4.95 -2.46
CA ASN A 494 43.99 4.54 -3.81
C ASN A 494 43.72 3.05 -4.04
N ARG A 495 44.07 2.56 -5.23
CA ARG A 495 43.86 1.16 -5.60
C ARG A 495 44.69 0.17 -4.79
N GLU A 496 45.82 0.62 -4.22
CA GLU A 496 46.71 -0.13 -3.36
C GLU A 496 46.24 -0.11 -1.89
N GLY A 497 45.10 0.53 -1.59
CA GLY A 497 44.57 0.64 -0.23
C GLY A 497 45.28 1.66 0.65
N GLN A 498 46.09 2.52 0.07
CA GLN A 498 46.79 3.58 0.82
C GLN A 498 45.91 4.81 0.94
N LEU A 499 45.93 5.44 2.11
CA LEU A 499 45.21 6.69 2.39
C LEU A 499 45.84 7.83 1.57
N ILE A 500 45.01 8.54 0.80
CA ILE A 500 45.40 9.67 -0.05
C ILE A 500 44.87 11.02 0.43
N LEU A 501 44.26 11.05 1.62
CA LEU A 501 43.68 12.25 2.23
C LEU A 501 44.73 13.35 2.40
N THR A 502 44.38 14.60 2.03
CA THR A 502 45.27 15.78 2.16
C THR A 502 44.61 16.89 2.98
N ASP A 503 45.47 17.71 3.62
CA ASP A 503 45.05 18.91 4.35
C ASP A 503 45.20 20.18 3.47
N GLU A 504 45.36 20.03 2.17
CA GLU A 504 45.36 21.14 1.24
C GLU A 504 44.03 21.91 1.31
N LYS A 505 44.14 23.24 1.16
CA LYS A 505 42.94 24.10 1.15
C LYS A 505 42.08 23.82 -0.10
N ALA A 506 40.78 23.79 0.10
CA ALA A 506 39.83 23.65 -0.96
C ALA A 506 39.83 24.92 -1.85
N THR A 507 39.57 24.70 -3.14
CA THR A 507 39.36 25.78 -4.10
C THR A 507 37.94 26.33 -3.96
N ASP A 508 37.72 27.58 -4.42
CA ASP A 508 36.38 28.18 -4.43
C ASP A 508 35.36 27.33 -5.19
N LYS A 509 35.77 26.63 -6.25
CA LYS A 509 34.94 25.73 -7.02
C LYS A 509 34.51 24.48 -6.20
N GLU A 510 35.46 23.88 -5.50
CA GLU A 510 35.20 22.72 -4.62
C GLU A 510 34.29 23.11 -3.45
N LEU A 511 34.53 24.28 -2.82
CA LEU A 511 33.68 24.83 -1.76
C LEU A 511 32.27 25.13 -2.26
N LYS A 512 32.13 25.70 -3.46
CA LYS A 512 30.83 25.95 -4.09
C LYS A 512 30.06 24.65 -4.29
N THR A 513 30.70 23.61 -4.82
CA THR A 513 30.10 22.29 -5.02
C THR A 513 29.67 21.68 -3.67
N LEU A 514 30.52 21.74 -2.65
CA LEU A 514 30.19 21.28 -1.29
C LEU A 514 28.97 22.00 -0.73
N HIS A 515 28.98 23.33 -0.72
CA HIS A 515 27.91 24.12 -0.09
C HIS A 515 26.58 24.03 -0.86
N LYS A 516 26.60 23.89 -2.18
CA LYS A 516 25.42 23.53 -2.98
C LYS A 516 24.83 22.18 -2.54
N THR A 517 25.70 21.20 -2.30
CA THR A 517 25.30 19.85 -1.86
C THR A 517 24.73 19.89 -0.45
N ILE A 518 25.36 20.60 0.50
CA ILE A 518 24.86 20.77 1.88
C ILE A 518 23.45 21.35 1.85
N LYS A 519 23.24 22.46 1.10
CA LYS A 519 21.94 23.11 0.99
C LYS A 519 20.89 22.17 0.39
N LYS A 520 21.22 21.54 -0.71
CA LYS A 520 20.30 20.64 -1.44
C LYS A 520 19.90 19.44 -0.60
N VAL A 521 20.85 18.76 0.03
CA VAL A 521 20.57 17.56 0.84
C VAL A 521 19.73 17.91 2.06
N ARG A 522 20.01 19.05 2.72
CA ARG A 522 19.21 19.54 3.84
C ARG A 522 17.76 19.78 3.45
N GLU A 523 17.54 20.56 2.38
CA GLU A 523 16.21 20.86 1.86
C GLU A 523 15.46 19.58 1.46
N ASP A 524 16.15 18.64 0.85
CA ASP A 524 15.58 17.36 0.44
C ASP A 524 15.17 16.49 1.64
N ILE A 525 15.99 16.41 2.68
CA ILE A 525 15.65 15.68 3.91
C ILE A 525 14.42 16.31 4.58
N GLU A 526 14.38 17.63 4.71
CA GLU A 526 13.26 18.36 5.30
C GLU A 526 11.94 18.14 4.51
N ASN A 527 12.03 17.92 3.20
CA ASN A 527 10.91 17.68 2.30
C ASN A 527 10.66 16.21 1.95
N PHE A 528 11.40 15.26 2.51
CA PHE A 528 11.34 13.83 2.22
C PHE A 528 11.60 13.50 0.73
N SER A 529 12.45 14.28 0.07
CA SER A 529 12.88 14.10 -1.32
C SER A 529 14.21 13.34 -1.40
N PHE A 530 14.31 12.19 -0.75
CA PHE A 530 15.57 11.44 -0.58
C PHE A 530 16.20 11.01 -1.91
N ASN A 531 15.38 10.70 -2.92
CA ASN A 531 15.85 10.34 -4.26
C ASN A 531 16.67 11.46 -4.91
N THR A 532 16.30 12.72 -4.68
CA THR A 532 17.07 13.87 -5.19
C THR A 532 18.33 14.12 -4.39
N SER A 533 18.36 13.78 -3.09
CA SER A 533 19.60 13.79 -2.28
C SER A 533 20.63 12.82 -2.83
N VAL A 534 20.24 11.57 -3.14
CA VAL A 534 21.15 10.58 -3.73
C VAL A 534 21.71 11.07 -5.07
N ALA A 535 20.86 11.65 -5.92
CA ALA A 535 21.30 12.27 -7.17
C ALA A 535 22.27 13.44 -6.91
N ALA A 536 22.03 14.27 -5.90
CA ALA A 536 22.91 15.38 -5.53
C ALA A 536 24.29 14.90 -5.09
N PHE A 537 24.39 13.81 -4.33
CA PHE A 537 25.67 13.18 -4.01
C PHE A 537 26.43 12.71 -5.24
N MET A 538 25.76 12.08 -6.21
CA MET A 538 26.38 11.63 -7.46
C MET A 538 26.89 12.80 -8.30
N ILE A 539 26.13 13.89 -8.37
CA ILE A 539 26.53 15.13 -9.06
C ILE A 539 27.74 15.75 -8.36
N CYS A 540 27.70 15.88 -7.03
CA CYS A 540 28.81 16.40 -6.23
C CYS A 540 30.11 15.65 -6.49
N LEU A 541 30.04 14.32 -6.47
CA LEU A 541 31.24 13.50 -6.73
C LEU A 541 31.79 13.68 -8.15
N ASN A 542 30.93 13.86 -9.15
CA ASN A 542 31.36 14.15 -10.51
C ASN A 542 32.03 15.54 -10.62
N GLU A 543 31.46 16.56 -9.98
CA GLU A 543 31.99 17.91 -10.01
C GLU A 543 33.32 18.06 -9.24
N LEU A 544 33.51 17.32 -8.15
CA LEU A 544 34.73 17.27 -7.36
C LEU A 544 35.90 16.58 -8.07
N GLY A 545 35.61 15.66 -9.01
CA GLY A 545 36.58 15.06 -9.90
C GLY A 545 37.73 14.26 -9.25
N GLY A 546 37.55 13.75 -8.03
CA GLY A 546 38.56 12.99 -7.31
C GLY A 546 39.32 13.80 -6.23
N CYS A 547 38.75 14.87 -5.71
CA CYS A 547 39.30 15.73 -4.66
C CYS A 547 39.53 14.94 -3.34
N PRO A 548 40.78 14.78 -2.85
CA PRO A 548 41.06 14.04 -1.61
C PRO A 548 41.20 14.97 -0.38
N LYS A 549 40.63 16.17 -0.42
CA LYS A 549 40.84 17.20 0.61
C LYS A 549 39.90 17.01 1.80
N ARG A 550 40.48 16.95 3.00
CA ARG A 550 39.77 16.82 4.28
C ARG A 550 38.65 17.86 4.42
N GLU A 551 38.94 19.12 4.10
CA GLU A 551 38.00 20.24 4.20
C GLU A 551 36.69 20.00 3.43
N ILE A 552 36.73 19.19 2.36
CA ILE A 552 35.58 18.79 1.52
C ILE A 552 34.98 17.47 2.00
N LEU A 553 35.84 16.47 2.29
CA LEU A 553 35.40 15.10 2.51
C LEU A 553 34.77 14.89 3.90
N GLU A 554 35.20 15.64 4.92
CA GLU A 554 34.65 15.52 6.27
C GLU A 554 33.18 15.95 6.33
N PRO A 555 32.76 17.14 5.85
CA PRO A 555 31.35 17.49 5.78
C PRO A 555 30.52 16.55 4.90
N LEU A 556 31.07 16.08 3.76
CA LEU A 556 30.37 15.13 2.89
C LEU A 556 30.13 13.79 3.57
N THR A 557 31.06 13.32 4.39
CA THR A 557 30.92 12.08 5.16
C THR A 557 29.75 12.20 6.16
N VAL A 558 29.63 13.34 6.83
CA VAL A 558 28.49 13.61 7.73
C VAL A 558 27.16 13.66 6.96
N LEU A 559 27.12 14.31 5.79
CA LEU A 559 25.91 14.34 4.95
C LEU A 559 25.49 12.95 4.47
N LEU A 560 26.46 12.07 4.19
CA LEU A 560 26.22 10.72 3.68
C LEU A 560 25.70 9.77 4.79
N ALA A 561 26.05 10.01 6.05
CA ALA A 561 25.76 9.10 7.16
C ALA A 561 24.29 8.65 7.28
N PRO A 562 23.25 9.48 7.13
CA PRO A 562 21.87 9.03 7.19
C PRO A 562 21.50 8.04 6.05
N PHE A 563 22.18 8.10 4.92
CA PHE A 563 21.93 7.28 3.74
C PHE A 563 22.76 6.00 3.73
N ALA A 564 24.03 6.10 4.10
CA ALA A 564 25.00 5.01 4.08
C ALA A 564 25.84 5.04 5.37
N PRO A 565 25.27 4.61 6.51
CA PRO A 565 25.90 4.78 7.83
C PRO A 565 27.19 3.99 8.01
N HIS A 566 27.32 2.79 7.44
CA HIS A 566 28.50 1.95 7.68
C HIS A 566 29.77 2.52 7.03
N ILE A 567 29.68 2.88 5.74
CA ILE A 567 30.81 3.53 5.05
C ILE A 567 31.14 4.90 5.67
N ALA A 568 30.12 5.66 6.05
CA ALA A 568 30.32 6.97 6.66
C ALA A 568 31.01 6.87 8.03
N GLU A 569 30.64 5.90 8.87
CA GLU A 569 31.28 5.66 10.16
C GLU A 569 32.77 5.28 9.98
N GLU A 570 33.07 4.34 9.07
CA GLU A 570 34.45 3.94 8.80
C GLU A 570 35.30 5.12 8.31
N LEU A 571 34.79 5.92 7.39
CA LEU A 571 35.48 7.10 6.89
C LEU A 571 35.60 8.22 7.91
N TRP A 572 34.65 8.34 8.84
CA TRP A 572 34.72 9.27 9.96
C TRP A 572 35.89 8.97 10.89
N HIS A 573 36.08 7.68 11.19
CA HIS A 573 37.28 7.24 11.95
C HIS A 573 38.58 7.42 11.15
N THR A 574 38.54 7.20 9.84
CA THR A 574 39.69 7.50 8.94
C THR A 574 40.07 8.97 8.96
N LEU A 575 39.11 9.89 9.12
CA LEU A 575 39.35 11.32 9.30
C LEU A 575 39.96 11.67 10.66
N GLY A 576 40.13 10.70 11.58
CA GLY A 576 40.78 10.86 12.88
C GLY A 576 39.83 11.12 14.07
N HIS A 577 38.51 10.99 13.84
CA HIS A 577 37.52 11.13 14.89
C HIS A 577 37.40 9.84 15.71
N THR A 578 37.14 9.99 17.02
CA THR A 578 36.96 8.86 17.96
C THR A 578 35.52 8.67 18.42
N THR A 579 34.63 9.60 18.08
CA THR A 579 33.20 9.54 18.35
C THR A 579 32.48 8.99 17.11
N SER A 580 31.21 8.57 17.26
CA SER A 580 30.41 8.17 16.11
C SER A 580 30.09 9.36 15.17
N VAL A 581 30.01 9.11 13.88
CA VAL A 581 29.52 10.09 12.89
C VAL A 581 28.10 10.55 13.20
N CYS A 582 27.31 9.72 13.90
CA CYS A 582 25.96 10.07 14.35
C CYS A 582 25.94 11.21 15.37
N ASP A 583 27.04 11.44 16.10
CA ASP A 583 27.17 12.52 17.06
C ASP A 583 27.73 13.81 16.44
N ALA A 584 28.11 13.75 15.15
CA ALA A 584 28.64 14.91 14.45
C ALA A 584 27.55 15.96 14.19
N GLN A 585 27.97 17.23 14.25
CA GLN A 585 27.06 18.32 13.88
C GLN A 585 26.82 18.35 12.37
N TYR A 586 25.55 18.54 11.98
CA TYR A 586 25.19 18.66 10.57
C TYR A 586 25.88 19.88 9.95
N PRO A 587 26.51 19.74 8.76
CA PRO A 587 27.26 20.81 8.13
C PRO A 587 26.40 22.03 7.81
N VAL A 588 26.93 23.21 8.09
CA VAL A 588 26.25 24.49 7.84
C VAL A 588 26.59 24.97 6.44
N CYS A 589 25.56 25.34 5.66
CA CYS A 589 25.76 25.98 4.35
C CYS A 589 26.12 27.44 4.54
N GLU A 590 27.27 27.86 4.01
CA GLU A 590 27.69 29.26 3.97
C GLU A 590 27.32 29.86 2.59
N GLU A 591 26.35 30.79 2.59
CA GLU A 591 25.82 31.44 1.38
C GLU A 591 26.91 32.16 0.55
N LYS A 592 27.99 32.60 1.18
CA LYS A 592 29.11 33.27 0.47
C LYS A 592 29.71 32.41 -0.65
N TYR A 593 29.69 31.08 -0.53
CA TYR A 593 30.20 30.15 -1.54
C TYR A 593 29.17 29.85 -2.65
N LEU A 594 27.89 30.21 -2.45
CA LEU A 594 26.83 30.01 -3.45
C LEU A 594 26.73 31.15 -4.44
N VAL A 595 27.36 32.29 -4.16
CA VAL A 595 27.35 33.43 -5.06
C VAL A 595 28.04 33.05 -6.39
N GLU A 596 27.35 33.23 -7.49
CA GLU A 596 27.94 33.02 -8.79
C GLU A 596 28.91 34.14 -9.10
N SER A 597 30.20 33.80 -9.14
CA SER A 597 31.27 34.73 -9.56
C SER A 597 31.51 34.69 -11.06
N SER A 598 31.07 33.64 -11.75
CA SER A 598 31.27 33.44 -13.18
C SER A 598 30.05 32.80 -13.83
N PHE A 599 29.98 32.89 -15.15
CA PHE A 599 28.96 32.25 -15.95
C PHE A 599 29.61 31.55 -17.16
N GLU A 600 29.25 30.27 -17.39
CA GLU A 600 29.72 29.51 -18.55
C GLU A 600 28.83 29.84 -19.77
N TYR A 601 29.30 30.76 -20.61
CA TYR A 601 28.56 31.14 -21.79
C TYR A 601 28.61 30.06 -22.88
N PRO A 602 27.48 29.60 -23.40
CA PRO A 602 27.46 28.89 -24.67
C PRO A 602 27.87 29.86 -25.79
N VAL A 603 28.93 29.52 -26.54
CA VAL A 603 29.47 30.33 -27.62
C VAL A 603 29.04 29.74 -28.95
N SER A 604 28.29 30.53 -29.71
CA SER A 604 27.81 30.22 -31.05
C SER A 604 28.63 30.98 -32.12
N VAL A 605 28.85 30.34 -33.24
CA VAL A 605 29.41 31.00 -34.45
C VAL A 605 28.36 30.90 -35.55
N ASN A 606 27.92 32.04 -36.07
CA ASN A 606 26.83 32.14 -37.03
C ASN A 606 25.55 31.39 -36.56
N GLY A 607 25.21 31.50 -35.27
CA GLY A 607 24.04 30.90 -34.66
C GLY A 607 24.12 29.41 -34.32
N LYS A 608 25.24 28.75 -34.64
CA LYS A 608 25.49 27.32 -34.27
C LYS A 608 26.41 27.25 -33.06
N LEU A 609 25.97 26.60 -31.98
CA LEU A 609 26.78 26.33 -30.78
C LEU A 609 28.06 25.60 -31.15
N ARG A 610 29.23 26.08 -30.68
CA ARG A 610 30.54 25.54 -31.00
C ARG A 610 31.34 25.11 -29.78
N PHE A 611 31.33 25.94 -28.72
CA PHE A 611 32.06 25.65 -27.48
C PHE A 611 31.42 26.42 -26.33
N LYS A 612 31.95 26.25 -25.14
CA LYS A 612 31.56 26.99 -23.95
C LYS A 612 32.77 27.71 -23.37
N LYS A 613 32.57 28.89 -22.82
CA LYS A 613 33.63 29.69 -22.18
C LYS A 613 33.12 30.34 -20.92
N GLU A 614 33.88 30.19 -19.86
CA GLU A 614 33.54 30.78 -18.57
C GLU A 614 34.11 32.19 -18.46
N TYR A 615 33.25 33.17 -18.04
CA TYR A 615 33.62 34.54 -17.75
C TYR A 615 33.07 35.00 -16.40
N ALA A 616 33.88 35.80 -15.66
CA ALA A 616 33.42 36.42 -14.43
C ALA A 616 32.19 37.32 -14.69
N LEU A 617 31.18 37.23 -13.80
CA LEU A 617 29.97 38.06 -13.91
C LEU A 617 30.25 39.57 -13.77
N THR A 618 31.43 39.93 -13.24
CA THR A 618 31.90 41.31 -13.13
C THR A 618 32.46 41.87 -14.44
N LEU A 619 32.74 41.03 -15.43
CA LEU A 619 33.24 41.49 -16.74
C LEU A 619 32.15 42.14 -17.56
N SER A 620 32.47 43.28 -18.15
CA SER A 620 31.55 43.92 -19.05
C SER A 620 31.39 43.15 -20.38
N PRO A 621 30.27 43.28 -21.07
CA PRO A 621 30.09 42.69 -22.40
C PRO A 621 31.21 43.07 -23.38
N ALA A 622 31.79 44.28 -23.27
CA ALA A 622 32.87 44.74 -24.10
C ALA A 622 34.17 44.01 -23.79
N ASP A 623 34.49 43.76 -22.54
CA ASP A 623 35.66 42.99 -22.13
C ASP A 623 35.55 41.55 -22.62
N ILE A 624 34.37 40.94 -22.48
CA ILE A 624 34.10 39.59 -22.97
C ILE A 624 34.25 39.52 -24.50
N GLN A 625 33.78 40.54 -25.25
CA GLN A 625 33.92 40.63 -26.68
C GLN A 625 35.41 40.73 -27.10
N ALA A 626 36.19 41.50 -26.35
CA ALA A 626 37.63 41.65 -26.63
C ALA A 626 38.45 40.38 -26.35
N ASP A 627 38.07 39.65 -25.31
CA ASP A 627 38.75 38.41 -24.92
C ASP A 627 38.36 37.23 -25.76
N ILE A 628 37.08 37.02 -26.02
CA ILE A 628 36.56 35.78 -26.69
C ILE A 628 37.22 35.55 -28.05
N VAL A 629 37.51 36.57 -28.80
CA VAL A 629 38.15 36.48 -30.13
C VAL A 629 39.60 36.05 -30.05
N ARG A 630 40.24 36.21 -28.91
CA ARG A 630 41.65 35.84 -28.69
C ARG A 630 41.80 34.41 -28.23
N THR A 631 40.73 33.75 -27.85
CA THR A 631 40.77 32.39 -27.35
C THR A 631 41.05 31.39 -28.47
N ASP A 632 41.83 30.33 -28.17
CA ASP A 632 42.18 29.28 -29.13
C ASP A 632 40.93 28.59 -29.68
N GLU A 633 39.89 28.42 -28.83
CA GLU A 633 38.63 27.81 -29.21
C GLU A 633 37.90 28.66 -30.27
N ALA A 634 37.86 30.00 -30.13
CA ALA A 634 37.24 30.87 -31.10
C ALA A 634 38.08 30.95 -32.40
N GLN A 635 39.39 31.03 -32.29
CA GLN A 635 40.30 31.11 -33.44
C GLN A 635 40.17 29.93 -34.41
N LYS A 636 39.89 28.72 -33.90
CA LYS A 636 39.58 27.52 -34.73
C LYS A 636 38.38 27.73 -35.66
N TRP A 637 37.43 28.56 -35.28
CA TRP A 637 36.21 28.82 -36.05
C TRP A 637 36.28 30.11 -36.86
N LEU A 638 37.14 31.03 -36.46
CA LEU A 638 37.37 32.29 -37.16
C LEU A 638 38.22 32.10 -38.44
N GLU A 639 39.07 31.06 -38.50
CA GLU A 639 39.92 30.72 -39.64
C GLU A 639 40.72 31.94 -40.16
N GLY A 640 41.20 32.80 -39.25
CA GLY A 640 41.94 33.99 -39.57
C GLY A 640 41.10 35.20 -40.07
N LYS A 641 39.75 35.08 -40.05
CA LYS A 641 38.83 36.19 -40.43
C LYS A 641 38.46 37.02 -39.21
N ALA A 642 38.37 38.30 -39.40
CA ALA A 642 37.84 39.21 -38.36
C ALA A 642 36.29 39.04 -38.25
N PRO A 643 35.72 38.91 -37.02
CA PRO A 643 34.28 38.83 -36.87
C PRO A 643 33.61 40.14 -37.28
N LYS A 644 32.47 40.04 -37.99
CA LYS A 644 31.63 41.20 -38.35
C LYS A 644 30.94 41.79 -37.14
N LYS A 645 30.55 40.92 -36.23
CA LYS A 645 29.83 41.31 -35.00
C LYS A 645 29.95 40.26 -33.93
N ILE A 646 30.11 40.68 -32.67
CA ILE A 646 30.06 39.78 -31.51
C ILE A 646 28.90 40.28 -30.63
N ILE A 647 27.98 39.41 -30.37
CA ILE A 647 26.81 39.68 -29.53
C ILE A 647 27.00 38.92 -28.21
N VAL A 648 27.15 39.64 -27.11
CA VAL A 648 27.19 39.09 -25.75
C VAL A 648 25.88 39.45 -25.05
N VAL A 649 25.11 38.46 -24.71
CA VAL A 649 23.92 38.63 -23.86
C VAL A 649 24.31 38.18 -22.44
N PRO A 650 24.46 39.11 -21.48
CA PRO A 650 24.92 38.78 -20.13
C PRO A 650 24.12 37.67 -19.51
N GLY A 651 24.81 36.68 -18.94
CA GLY A 651 24.20 35.51 -18.29
C GLY A 651 23.38 34.59 -19.23
N LYS A 652 23.60 34.67 -20.58
CA LYS A 652 22.86 33.82 -21.52
C LYS A 652 23.72 33.20 -22.61
N ILE A 653 24.29 33.98 -23.52
CA ILE A 653 24.95 33.47 -24.72
C ILE A 653 25.93 34.47 -25.30
N ILE A 654 26.95 33.96 -25.97
CA ILE A 654 27.82 34.74 -26.88
C ILE A 654 27.59 34.21 -28.30
N ASN A 655 27.38 35.12 -29.27
CA ASN A 655 27.28 34.75 -30.68
C ASN A 655 28.31 35.58 -31.51
N ILE A 656 29.23 34.88 -32.17
CA ILE A 656 30.20 35.46 -33.07
C ILE A 656 29.67 35.34 -34.49
N VAL A 657 29.56 36.46 -35.21
CA VAL A 657 29.11 36.54 -36.59
C VAL A 657 30.33 36.82 -37.45
N ILE A 658 30.62 35.94 -38.39
CA ILE A 658 31.74 36.01 -39.31
C ILE A 658 31.28 36.53 -40.64
#